data_c897570abbbaf2f364bbfe9022869d46
#
_entry.id   c897570abbbaf2f364bbfe9022869d46
#
_cell.length_a   1.000
_cell.length_b   1.000
_cell.length_c   1.000
_cell.angle_alpha   90.00
_cell.angle_beta   90.00
_cell.angle_gamma   90.00
#
_symmetry.space_group_name_H-M   'P 1'
#
loop_
_entity.id
_entity.type
_entity.pdbx_description
1 polymer ?
#
loop_
_entity_poly.entity_id
_entity_poly.type
_entity_poly.pdbx_seq_one_letter_code
_entity_poly.pdbx_strand_id
1 'polypeptide(L)'
;MQPTLCSKCKKNVAVVFISRMNEKGELVNEGLCLKCAAQLGLPQVEDMMKRMGITPDDLENLNSEMMQAFGGAEELGDVAQANEDGDEDEESGKTATFPFLNRLFGGNNNPPAEKGETPQRETGKESRKGEKKHKYLDNYCINLSRRAREGKLDAVIGREEEIQRVVQILNRRQKNNPCLIGEPGVGKTAIAEGLAQRIAAGEVPFKLRDKEVYLLDLTALVAGTQFRGQFESRMKGLIEEIRKLGNVILVIDEVHNIVGAGDAEGSMNAANILKPALSRGEIQVIGATTFNEYRKYIEKDTALERRFQPVTVAEPSIEDTLKILKGIAHYYETYHGVSIPEGVLRQAVLLSERYITDRFLPDKAIDLIDEACSDLNLKDPTINRRMEVKRDLENVTFERETLMSAEAPEGEEVTEEQLDQRYARIAELRSQEMRLQEELTELEKKGVPQVTMENIARVIEMWTKIPASKIKEEEFKRLVELDVRLKQHIVGQDEAVDAVSAAIRRSRVGISPKHKPVSFIFVGSTGVGKTELVKQLADDLFDSPDSLIRLDMSEFMEKHSVSRLVGSPPGYVGYDEAGQLTEKIRRKPYSVVLFDEIEKAHPDVLNILLQILDDGEVTDAHGRKVNFENTVIVMTSNAGSGKAAGAVGFGRSADDQDKERVMKALQEFLRPEFINRVDEIVYFHQLTEENFRGIAGIMLEELKAALEEKGYHFTYDDALVDYLVKKSYSAAYGARNLRRCIQKDVEDPMAARIIESYETPITQIKATAEDGAVELYTL
;
A
#
# COMPACT_ATOMS: atom_id res chain seq x y z
N MET A 1 -3.07 -16.19 -32.19
CA MET A 1 -2.83 -16.93 -33.45
C MET A 1 -3.76 -18.13 -33.45
N GLN A 2 -4.67 -18.21 -34.41
CA GLN A 2 -5.55 -19.37 -34.58
C GLN A 2 -4.71 -20.56 -35.03
N PRO A 3 -4.98 -21.78 -34.59
CA PRO A 3 -4.25 -22.97 -35.02
C PRO A 3 -4.50 -23.24 -36.52
N THR A 4 -3.45 -23.09 -37.33
CA THR A 4 -3.53 -23.37 -38.77
C THR A 4 -3.08 -24.81 -39.04
N LEU A 5 -3.72 -25.45 -40.00
CA LEU A 5 -3.30 -26.82 -40.44
C LEU A 5 -2.01 -26.77 -41.25
N CYS A 6 -1.22 -27.83 -41.14
CA CYS A 6 0.05 -28.00 -41.85
C CYS A 6 -0.13 -27.82 -43.38
N SER A 7 0.60 -26.93 -44.02
CA SER A 7 0.53 -26.62 -45.43
C SER A 7 0.83 -27.82 -46.32
N LYS A 8 1.65 -28.79 -45.86
CA LYS A 8 2.07 -29.97 -46.61
C LYS A 8 1.13 -31.14 -46.49
N CYS A 9 0.75 -31.53 -45.29
CA CYS A 9 -0.09 -32.71 -45.08
C CYS A 9 -1.59 -32.42 -44.89
N LYS A 10 -1.95 -31.19 -44.53
CA LYS A 10 -3.32 -30.70 -44.25
C LYS A 10 -4.10 -31.55 -43.23
N LYS A 11 -3.40 -32.39 -42.45
CA LYS A 11 -3.99 -33.29 -41.46
C LYS A 11 -3.67 -32.92 -40.03
N ASN A 12 -2.49 -32.37 -39.77
CA ASN A 12 -1.98 -32.06 -38.44
C ASN A 12 -1.82 -30.55 -38.25
N VAL A 13 -1.87 -30.06 -37.01
CA VAL A 13 -1.68 -28.66 -36.68
C VAL A 13 -0.25 -28.19 -37.02
N ALA A 14 -0.10 -27.02 -37.59
CA ALA A 14 1.20 -26.40 -37.89
C ALA A 14 1.86 -25.87 -36.60
N VAL A 15 3.13 -26.28 -36.39
CA VAL A 15 3.92 -25.93 -35.19
C VAL A 15 5.20 -25.23 -35.56
N VAL A 16 5.73 -25.47 -36.75
CA VAL A 16 6.96 -24.85 -37.26
C VAL A 16 6.59 -23.96 -38.44
N PHE A 17 6.91 -22.68 -38.36
CA PHE A 17 6.65 -21.71 -39.42
C PHE A 17 7.97 -21.38 -40.12
N ILE A 18 8.01 -21.53 -41.45
CA ILE A 18 9.17 -21.21 -42.28
C ILE A 18 8.78 -20.17 -43.32
N SER A 19 9.66 -19.17 -43.54
CA SER A 19 9.50 -18.20 -44.62
C SER A 19 10.29 -18.66 -45.82
N ARG A 20 9.64 -18.89 -46.95
CA ARG A 20 10.26 -19.33 -48.20
C ARG A 20 9.98 -18.31 -49.32
N MET A 21 10.96 -18.06 -50.18
CA MET A 21 10.77 -17.26 -51.38
C MET A 21 10.10 -18.07 -52.49
N ASN A 22 9.00 -17.57 -53.02
CA ASN A 22 8.29 -18.12 -54.15
C ASN A 22 9.12 -17.90 -55.45
N GLU A 23 8.84 -18.68 -56.49
CA GLU A 23 9.42 -18.48 -57.85
C GLU A 23 9.18 -17.09 -58.41
N LYS A 24 8.27 -16.31 -57.81
CA LYS A 24 7.98 -14.89 -58.17
C LYS A 24 8.69 -13.87 -57.26
N GLY A 25 9.56 -14.31 -56.32
CA GLY A 25 10.33 -13.42 -55.44
C GLY A 25 9.58 -12.89 -54.20
N GLU A 26 8.38 -13.40 -53.88
CA GLU A 26 7.60 -13.01 -52.73
C GLU A 26 7.88 -13.95 -51.55
N LEU A 27 7.96 -13.40 -50.31
CA LEU A 27 8.11 -14.17 -49.08
C LEU A 27 6.76 -14.78 -48.70
N VAL A 28 6.67 -16.11 -48.74
CA VAL A 28 5.48 -16.85 -48.27
C VAL A 28 5.83 -17.58 -46.98
N ASN A 29 4.99 -17.37 -45.97
CA ASN A 29 5.11 -18.08 -44.69
C ASN A 29 4.32 -19.40 -44.73
N GLU A 30 5.01 -20.54 -44.59
CA GLU A 30 4.42 -21.84 -44.59
C GLU A 30 4.46 -22.45 -43.16
N GLY A 31 3.32 -22.86 -42.65
CA GLY A 31 3.21 -23.59 -41.38
C GLY A 31 3.32 -25.12 -41.59
N LEU A 32 4.23 -25.79 -40.89
CA LEU A 32 4.46 -27.23 -41.00
C LEU A 32 4.23 -27.94 -39.66
N CYS A 33 3.66 -29.13 -39.67
CA CYS A 33 3.64 -29.97 -38.47
C CYS A 33 5.02 -30.61 -38.23
N LEU A 34 5.31 -31.06 -37.00
CA LEU A 34 6.61 -31.61 -36.61
C LEU A 34 7.06 -32.77 -37.53
N LYS A 35 6.15 -33.67 -37.94
CA LYS A 35 6.44 -34.77 -38.85
C LYS A 35 6.88 -34.28 -40.23
N CYS A 36 6.17 -33.28 -40.78
CA CYS A 36 6.51 -32.73 -42.11
C CYS A 36 7.78 -31.89 -42.07
N ALA A 37 8.04 -31.18 -40.99
CA ALA A 37 9.26 -30.42 -40.77
C ALA A 37 10.49 -31.30 -40.61
N ALA A 38 10.38 -32.45 -39.90
CA ALA A 38 11.43 -33.44 -39.77
C ALA A 38 11.75 -34.12 -41.13
N GLN A 39 10.72 -34.46 -41.95
CA GLN A 39 10.89 -35.01 -43.30
C GLN A 39 11.54 -34.04 -44.29
N LEU A 40 11.54 -32.74 -44.02
CA LEU A 40 12.21 -31.77 -44.83
C LEU A 40 13.69 -31.55 -44.47
N GLY A 41 14.20 -32.27 -43.44
CA GLY A 41 15.59 -32.21 -43.01
C GLY A 41 16.03 -30.85 -42.53
N LEU A 42 15.17 -30.12 -41.82
CA LEU A 42 15.50 -28.82 -41.22
C LEU A 42 16.49 -28.98 -40.07
N PRO A 43 17.72 -28.46 -40.14
CA PRO A 43 18.77 -28.70 -39.14
C PRO A 43 18.34 -28.34 -37.71
N GLN A 44 17.54 -27.27 -37.57
CA GLN A 44 17.02 -26.81 -36.28
C GLN A 44 16.02 -27.80 -35.67
N VAL A 45 15.24 -28.50 -36.47
CA VAL A 45 14.25 -29.48 -36.02
C VAL A 45 14.94 -30.81 -35.66
N GLU A 46 15.97 -31.23 -36.43
CA GLU A 46 16.78 -32.42 -36.13
C GLU A 46 17.59 -32.22 -34.83
N ASP A 47 18.16 -31.08 -34.62
CA ASP A 47 18.92 -30.73 -33.39
C ASP A 47 17.99 -30.71 -32.17
N MET A 48 16.78 -30.18 -32.34
CA MET A 48 15.74 -30.16 -31.31
C MET A 48 15.28 -31.60 -30.97
N MET A 49 15.06 -32.42 -31.96
CA MET A 49 14.70 -33.84 -31.76
C MET A 49 15.79 -34.66 -31.06
N LYS A 50 17.06 -34.44 -31.42
CA LYS A 50 18.23 -35.07 -30.77
C LYS A 50 18.36 -34.67 -29.31
N ARG A 51 18.18 -33.36 -29.00
CA ARG A 51 18.24 -32.85 -27.62
C ARG A 51 17.10 -33.34 -26.74
N MET A 52 15.93 -33.64 -27.33
CA MET A 52 14.73 -34.09 -26.59
C MET A 52 14.58 -35.60 -26.54
N GLY A 53 15.46 -36.38 -27.21
CA GLY A 53 15.38 -37.83 -27.26
C GLY A 53 14.11 -38.39 -27.92
N ILE A 54 13.50 -37.61 -28.85
CA ILE A 54 12.23 -37.96 -29.51
C ILE A 54 12.55 -38.85 -30.73
N THR A 55 11.96 -40.05 -30.75
CA THR A 55 12.06 -40.96 -31.88
C THR A 55 11.00 -40.67 -32.96
N PRO A 56 11.17 -41.11 -34.23
CA PRO A 56 10.15 -40.92 -35.26
C PRO A 56 8.76 -41.50 -34.92
N ASP A 57 8.70 -42.54 -34.11
CA ASP A 57 7.46 -43.17 -33.66
C ASP A 57 6.75 -42.31 -32.58
N ASP A 58 7.50 -41.60 -31.76
CA ASP A 58 6.95 -40.66 -30.75
C ASP A 58 6.28 -39.44 -31.39
N LEU A 59 6.66 -39.09 -32.63
CA LEU A 59 6.05 -37.97 -33.36
C LEU A 59 4.60 -38.23 -33.77
N GLU A 60 4.20 -39.48 -33.95
CA GLU A 60 2.80 -39.83 -34.25
C GLU A 60 1.92 -39.72 -33.00
N ASN A 61 2.42 -40.16 -31.86
CA ASN A 61 1.72 -40.01 -30.60
C ASN A 61 1.58 -38.54 -30.20
N LEU A 62 2.64 -37.73 -30.34
CA LEU A 62 2.63 -36.30 -30.10
C LEU A 62 1.66 -35.54 -31.00
N ASN A 63 1.58 -35.89 -32.30
CA ASN A 63 0.62 -35.28 -33.21
C ASN A 63 -0.83 -35.65 -32.87
N SER A 64 -1.08 -36.90 -32.40
CA SER A 64 -2.42 -37.35 -32.00
C SER A 64 -2.87 -36.65 -30.69
N GLU A 65 -1.98 -36.46 -29.72
CA GLU A 65 -2.25 -35.71 -28.50
C GLU A 65 -2.51 -34.22 -28.77
N MET A 66 -1.77 -33.65 -29.72
CA MET A 66 -2.00 -32.25 -30.16
C MET A 66 -3.34 -32.09 -30.88
N MET A 67 -3.74 -33.05 -31.72
CA MET A 67 -5.06 -33.02 -32.36
C MET A 67 -6.21 -33.19 -31.35
N GLN A 68 -6.04 -34.00 -30.33
CA GLN A 68 -7.03 -34.09 -29.23
C GLN A 68 -7.09 -32.86 -28.36
N ALA A 69 -5.99 -32.14 -28.19
CA ALA A 69 -5.94 -30.90 -27.42
C ALA A 69 -6.60 -29.69 -28.14
N PHE A 70 -6.66 -29.73 -29.47
CA PHE A 70 -7.22 -28.66 -30.30
C PHE A 70 -8.60 -28.92 -30.90
N GLY A 71 -9.33 -30.01 -30.45
CA GLY A 71 -10.62 -30.40 -31.03
C GLY A 71 -10.46 -31.08 -32.40
N GLY A 72 -11.23 -32.12 -32.64
CA GLY A 72 -11.11 -32.92 -33.87
C GLY A 72 -11.28 -32.09 -35.16
N ALA A 73 -10.76 -32.62 -36.23
CA ALA A 73 -10.66 -31.98 -37.56
C ALA A 73 -12.00 -31.50 -38.17
N GLU A 74 -13.14 -31.87 -37.60
CA GLU A 74 -14.47 -31.45 -38.10
C GLU A 74 -14.89 -30.05 -37.66
N GLU A 75 -14.37 -29.48 -36.55
CA GLU A 75 -14.68 -28.12 -36.12
C GLU A 75 -13.80 -27.03 -36.78
N LEU A 76 -12.69 -27.40 -37.43
CA LEU A 76 -11.76 -26.48 -38.09
C LEU A 76 -12.14 -26.16 -39.54
N GLY A 77 -13.09 -26.88 -40.13
CA GLY A 77 -13.52 -26.69 -41.52
C GLY A 77 -14.52 -25.56 -41.77
N ASP A 78 -15.36 -25.27 -40.77
CA ASP A 78 -16.48 -24.30 -40.90
C ASP A 78 -16.08 -22.83 -40.57
N VAL A 79 -14.89 -22.60 -39.97
CA VAL A 79 -14.42 -21.26 -39.61
C VAL A 79 -13.63 -20.56 -40.72
N ALA A 80 -13.29 -21.29 -41.79
CA ALA A 80 -12.47 -20.78 -42.89
C ALA A 80 -13.24 -19.97 -43.97
N GLN A 81 -14.58 -19.84 -43.87
CA GLN A 81 -15.41 -19.15 -44.88
C GLN A 81 -16.12 -17.85 -44.42
N ALA A 82 -15.86 -17.37 -43.22
CA ALA A 82 -16.40 -16.10 -42.76
C ALA A 82 -15.27 -15.23 -42.22
N ASN A 83 -14.76 -14.33 -43.03
CA ASN A 83 -14.24 -12.99 -42.74
C ASN A 83 -13.17 -12.54 -43.75
N GLU A 84 -13.63 -12.11 -44.91
CA GLU A 84 -13.09 -10.95 -45.60
C GLU A 84 -14.02 -9.80 -45.22
N ASP A 85 -13.61 -8.96 -44.29
CA ASP A 85 -13.84 -7.50 -44.26
C ASP A 85 -13.27 -6.95 -42.95
N GLY A 86 -12.50 -5.89 -43.12
CA GLY A 86 -11.58 -5.22 -42.24
C GLY A 86 -12.09 -4.74 -40.88
N ASP A 87 -11.17 -4.55 -39.98
CA ASP A 87 -10.70 -3.25 -39.47
C ASP A 87 -9.57 -3.48 -38.46
N GLU A 88 -8.58 -2.61 -38.59
CA GLU A 88 -7.42 -2.47 -37.70
C GLU A 88 -7.88 -1.94 -36.32
N ASP A 89 -7.39 -2.54 -35.24
CA ASP A 89 -6.99 -1.80 -34.05
C ASP A 89 -6.00 -2.60 -33.20
N GLU A 90 -4.98 -1.87 -32.75
CA GLU A 90 -3.77 -2.31 -32.07
C GLU A 90 -4.00 -2.67 -30.58
N GLU A 91 -2.96 -3.36 -30.03
CA GLU A 91 -2.59 -3.57 -28.63
C GLU A 91 -3.26 -4.71 -27.84
N SER A 92 -2.50 -5.75 -27.69
CA SER A 92 -1.82 -6.20 -26.46
C SER A 92 -1.31 -7.64 -26.58
N GLY A 93 0.02 -7.79 -26.54
CA GLY A 93 0.71 -9.07 -26.55
C GLY A 93 0.39 -9.90 -25.29
N LYS A 94 -0.34 -10.99 -25.48
CA LYS A 94 -0.36 -12.11 -24.53
C LYS A 94 0.28 -13.33 -25.18
N THR A 95 1.50 -13.62 -24.77
CA THR A 95 2.21 -14.87 -25.07
C THR A 95 1.43 -16.02 -24.45
N ALA A 96 0.77 -16.83 -25.26
CA ALA A 96 0.18 -18.08 -24.83
C ALA A 96 1.30 -19.10 -24.53
N THR A 97 1.63 -19.29 -23.27
CA THR A 97 2.54 -20.33 -22.79
C THR A 97 1.77 -21.64 -22.70
N PHE A 98 2.13 -22.60 -23.56
CA PHE A 98 1.57 -23.95 -23.52
C PHE A 98 2.14 -24.73 -22.31
N PRO A 99 1.32 -25.40 -21.49
CA PRO A 99 1.78 -26.11 -20.28
C PRO A 99 2.82 -27.20 -20.57
N PHE A 100 2.87 -27.76 -21.78
CA PHE A 100 3.84 -28.79 -22.16
C PHE A 100 5.22 -28.17 -22.45
N LEU A 101 5.30 -26.92 -22.91
CA LEU A 101 6.56 -26.21 -23.11
C LEU A 101 7.31 -25.96 -21.80
N ASN A 102 6.61 -25.77 -20.67
CA ASN A 102 7.23 -25.69 -19.36
C ASN A 102 7.85 -27.03 -18.88
N ARG A 103 7.33 -28.15 -19.35
CA ARG A 103 7.97 -29.46 -19.16
C ARG A 103 9.18 -29.67 -20.09
N LEU A 104 9.20 -29.00 -21.20
CA LEU A 104 10.26 -29.09 -22.21
C LEU A 104 11.47 -28.17 -21.93
N PHE A 105 11.25 -27.00 -21.29
CA PHE A 105 12.27 -25.99 -21.03
C PHE A 105 12.62 -25.80 -19.55
N GLY A 106 11.85 -26.42 -18.62
CA GLY A 106 12.17 -26.45 -17.21
C GLY A 106 13.16 -27.56 -16.91
N GLY A 107 14.44 -27.20 -16.92
CA GLY A 107 15.51 -28.16 -16.63
C GLY A 107 15.40 -28.74 -15.23
N ASN A 108 15.17 -30.04 -15.15
CA ASN A 108 15.43 -30.81 -13.95
C ASN A 108 16.39 -31.96 -14.34
N ASN A 109 17.64 -31.80 -13.94
CA ASN A 109 18.67 -32.82 -14.06
C ASN A 109 18.34 -33.95 -13.09
N ASN A 110 17.87 -35.07 -13.63
CA ASN A 110 18.04 -36.41 -13.02
C ASN A 110 18.05 -37.46 -14.14
N PRO A 111 19.08 -38.31 -14.17
CA PRO A 111 19.21 -39.31 -15.22
C PRO A 111 18.23 -40.50 -15.08
N PRO A 112 17.85 -41.16 -16.17
CA PRO A 112 16.86 -42.24 -16.18
C PRO A 112 17.44 -43.56 -15.66
N ALA A 113 16.71 -44.21 -14.77
CA ALA A 113 16.98 -45.54 -14.31
C ALA A 113 16.42 -46.59 -15.32
N GLU A 114 17.26 -47.49 -15.77
CA GLU A 114 16.95 -48.62 -16.63
C GLU A 114 16.05 -49.67 -15.94
N LYS A 115 15.15 -50.27 -16.73
CA LYS A 115 14.31 -51.40 -16.35
C LYS A 115 15.11 -52.70 -16.43
N GLY A 116 15.14 -53.46 -15.35
CA GLY A 116 15.55 -54.86 -15.32
C GLY A 116 14.61 -55.67 -14.44
N GLU A 117 14.09 -56.79 -15.00
CA GLU A 117 13.11 -57.72 -14.41
C GLU A 117 13.71 -58.63 -13.34
N THR A 118 12.97 -58.77 -12.23
CA THR A 118 12.70 -59.89 -11.27
C THR A 118 13.72 -61.02 -11.02
N PRO A 119 13.74 -61.76 -9.88
CA PRO A 119 12.66 -62.05 -8.91
C PRO A 119 13.03 -62.09 -7.40
N GLN A 120 11.97 -61.98 -6.61
CA GLN A 120 11.72 -62.42 -5.21
C GLN A 120 12.83 -62.98 -4.31
N ARG A 121 13.03 -62.34 -3.13
CA ARG A 121 13.10 -63.03 -1.84
C ARG A 121 12.75 -62.11 -0.69
N GLU A 122 11.79 -62.53 0.12
CA GLU A 122 11.32 -61.93 1.36
C GLU A 122 12.44 -61.85 2.42
N THR A 123 12.63 -60.69 3.03
CA THR A 123 12.98 -60.55 4.47
C THR A 123 12.61 -59.15 4.91
N GLY A 124 11.88 -59.10 6.04
CA GLY A 124 11.22 -57.89 6.57
C GLY A 124 12.15 -56.70 6.90
N LYS A 125 11.70 -55.55 6.50
CA LYS A 125 12.03 -54.26 7.10
C LYS A 125 10.79 -53.40 7.09
N GLU A 126 10.50 -52.81 8.23
CA GLU A 126 9.38 -51.92 8.49
C GLU A 126 9.25 -50.87 7.41
N SER A 127 8.13 -50.90 6.69
CA SER A 127 7.80 -49.93 5.66
C SER A 127 7.46 -48.59 6.31
N ARG A 128 8.27 -47.54 6.08
CA ARG A 128 7.81 -46.19 6.11
C ARG A 128 6.59 -46.07 5.21
N LYS A 129 5.40 -45.83 5.78
CA LYS A 129 4.15 -45.56 5.04
C LYS A 129 4.41 -44.52 4.01
N GLY A 130 4.41 -44.84 2.73
CA GLY A 130 4.44 -43.91 1.63
C GLY A 130 3.25 -42.95 1.75
N GLU A 131 3.50 -41.66 1.82
CA GLU A 131 2.48 -40.60 1.80
C GLU A 131 1.62 -40.80 0.54
N LYS A 132 0.33 -41.03 0.75
CA LYS A 132 -0.62 -41.09 -0.36
C LYS A 132 -0.68 -39.68 -0.96
N LYS A 133 -0.23 -39.52 -2.19
CA LYS A 133 -0.36 -38.26 -2.94
C LYS A 133 -1.84 -37.94 -3.12
N HIS A 134 -2.26 -36.77 -2.58
CA HIS A 134 -3.62 -36.23 -2.69
C HIS A 134 -3.69 -35.29 -3.90
N LYS A 135 -4.42 -35.75 -4.95
CA LYS A 135 -4.37 -35.11 -6.28
C LYS A 135 -4.86 -33.63 -6.25
N TYR A 136 -5.92 -33.34 -5.51
CA TYR A 136 -6.52 -31.98 -5.46
C TYR A 136 -5.99 -31.18 -4.30
N LEU A 137 -5.83 -31.76 -3.10
CA LEU A 137 -5.28 -31.08 -1.94
C LEU A 137 -3.84 -30.63 -2.16
N ASP A 138 -2.98 -31.48 -2.73
CA ASP A 138 -1.57 -31.14 -2.98
C ASP A 138 -1.40 -30.07 -4.07
N ASN A 139 -2.35 -29.95 -5.01
CA ASN A 139 -2.27 -29.00 -6.11
C ASN A 139 -2.91 -27.65 -5.80
N TYR A 140 -3.92 -27.59 -4.93
CA TYR A 140 -4.73 -26.38 -4.69
C TYR A 140 -4.78 -25.94 -3.24
N CYS A 141 -4.12 -26.65 -2.32
CA CYS A 141 -4.12 -26.29 -0.90
C CYS A 141 -2.71 -26.36 -0.31
N ILE A 142 -2.47 -25.51 0.67
CA ILE A 142 -1.26 -25.50 1.48
C ILE A 142 -1.55 -26.29 2.76
N ASN A 143 -0.79 -27.34 3.05
CA ASN A 143 -0.95 -28.11 4.28
C ASN A 143 -0.31 -27.39 5.47
N LEU A 144 -1.11 -26.67 6.28
CA LEU A 144 -0.66 -25.96 7.46
C LEU A 144 -0.21 -26.91 8.57
N SER A 145 -0.88 -28.06 8.75
CA SER A 145 -0.48 -29.05 9.76
C SER A 145 0.89 -29.68 9.49
N ARG A 146 1.25 -29.86 8.21
CA ARG A 146 2.59 -30.31 7.83
C ARG A 146 3.63 -29.23 8.13
N ARG A 147 3.35 -27.98 7.72
CA ARG A 147 4.24 -26.85 8.01
C ARG A 147 4.46 -26.64 9.50
N ALA A 148 3.39 -26.82 10.32
CA ALA A 148 3.49 -26.77 11.77
C ALA A 148 4.44 -27.83 12.36
N ARG A 149 4.31 -29.08 11.87
CA ARG A 149 5.20 -30.20 12.30
C ARG A 149 6.65 -29.99 11.84
N GLU A 150 6.87 -29.35 10.71
CA GLU A 150 8.19 -29.01 10.19
C GLU A 150 8.79 -27.74 10.83
N GLY A 151 8.06 -27.08 11.74
CA GLY A 151 8.51 -25.81 12.38
C GLY A 151 8.61 -24.61 11.44
N LYS A 152 7.87 -24.64 10.32
CA LYS A 152 7.91 -23.61 9.26
C LYS A 152 6.79 -22.56 9.41
N LEU A 153 6.05 -22.56 10.49
CA LEU A 153 5.05 -21.56 10.81
C LEU A 153 5.55 -20.68 11.94
N ASP A 154 5.33 -19.39 11.80
CA ASP A 154 5.66 -18.41 12.83
C ASP A 154 4.80 -18.61 14.08
N ALA A 155 5.34 -18.26 15.25
CA ALA A 155 4.60 -18.40 16.50
C ALA A 155 3.41 -17.44 16.52
N VAL A 156 2.22 -17.96 16.81
CA VAL A 156 1.00 -17.16 16.94
C VAL A 156 0.83 -16.73 18.39
N ILE A 157 0.84 -15.42 18.62
CA ILE A 157 0.84 -14.78 19.92
C ILE A 157 -0.38 -13.88 20.05
N GLY A 158 -1.02 -13.86 21.23
CA GLY A 158 -2.10 -12.93 21.57
C GLY A 158 -3.44 -13.22 20.88
N ARG A 159 -3.65 -14.48 20.42
CA ARG A 159 -4.90 -14.93 19.79
C ARG A 159 -5.47 -16.20 20.44
N GLU A 160 -5.13 -16.40 21.71
CA GLU A 160 -5.50 -17.59 22.47
C GLU A 160 -7.01 -17.76 22.59
N GLU A 161 -7.75 -16.65 22.84
CA GLU A 161 -9.20 -16.66 23.01
C GLU A 161 -9.92 -17.01 21.72
N GLU A 162 -9.51 -16.40 20.61
CA GLU A 162 -10.09 -16.65 19.29
C GLU A 162 -9.82 -18.09 18.85
N ILE A 163 -8.57 -18.58 19.00
CA ILE A 163 -8.23 -19.97 18.69
C ILE A 163 -9.05 -20.93 19.54
N GLN A 164 -9.19 -20.67 20.86
CA GLN A 164 -10.02 -21.49 21.74
C GLN A 164 -11.49 -21.48 21.28
N ARG A 165 -12.00 -20.32 20.86
CA ARG A 165 -13.36 -20.21 20.32
C ARG A 165 -13.54 -20.99 19.04
N VAL A 166 -12.57 -20.95 18.12
CA VAL A 166 -12.55 -21.77 16.90
C VAL A 166 -12.58 -23.26 17.24
N VAL A 167 -11.74 -23.71 18.17
CA VAL A 167 -11.71 -25.12 18.65
C VAL A 167 -13.06 -25.52 19.24
N GLN A 168 -13.70 -24.68 20.05
CA GLN A 168 -15.04 -24.94 20.59
C GLN A 168 -16.08 -25.10 19.49
N ILE A 169 -16.05 -24.26 18.46
CA ILE A 169 -17.01 -24.33 17.35
C ILE A 169 -16.78 -25.58 16.52
N LEU A 170 -15.54 -25.89 16.16
CA LEU A 170 -15.19 -27.10 15.40
C LEU A 170 -15.58 -28.41 16.11
N ASN A 171 -15.60 -28.40 17.44
CA ASN A 171 -15.99 -29.57 18.25
C ASN A 171 -17.51 -29.76 18.38
N ARG A 172 -18.34 -28.83 17.90
CA ARG A 172 -19.81 -28.93 17.92
C ARG A 172 -20.31 -30.01 16.99
N ARG A 173 -21.52 -30.50 17.25
CA ARG A 173 -22.23 -31.46 16.37
C ARG A 173 -22.84 -30.75 15.13
N GLN A 174 -23.30 -29.52 15.30
CA GLN A 174 -23.92 -28.68 14.25
C GLN A 174 -23.37 -27.26 14.35
N LYS A 175 -23.45 -26.48 13.26
CA LYS A 175 -22.87 -25.15 13.17
C LYS A 175 -21.38 -25.16 13.56
N ASN A 176 -20.65 -26.12 13.02
CA ASN A 176 -19.26 -26.43 13.35
C ASN A 176 -18.26 -25.79 12.36
N ASN A 177 -18.69 -24.77 11.61
CA ASN A 177 -17.82 -24.02 10.71
C ASN A 177 -17.64 -22.59 11.27
N PRO A 178 -16.50 -22.25 11.87
CA PRO A 178 -16.21 -20.89 12.29
C PRO A 178 -15.99 -19.97 11.09
N CYS A 179 -16.46 -18.73 11.19
CA CYS A 179 -16.16 -17.66 10.25
C CYS A 179 -15.45 -16.54 11.02
N LEU A 180 -14.17 -16.31 10.73
CA LEU A 180 -13.36 -15.26 11.29
C LEU A 180 -13.73 -13.94 10.61
N ILE A 181 -14.23 -12.98 11.39
CA ILE A 181 -14.70 -11.70 10.89
C ILE A 181 -13.87 -10.59 11.52
N GLY A 182 -13.23 -9.78 10.68
CA GLY A 182 -12.40 -8.66 11.14
C GLY A 182 -11.83 -7.88 9.98
N GLU A 183 -11.27 -6.72 10.26
CA GLU A 183 -10.65 -5.87 9.24
C GLU A 183 -9.42 -6.55 8.59
N PRO A 184 -8.99 -6.13 7.40
CA PRO A 184 -7.76 -6.63 6.78
C PRO A 184 -6.55 -6.39 7.68
N GLY A 185 -5.60 -7.33 7.74
CA GLY A 185 -4.37 -7.17 8.52
C GLY A 185 -4.48 -7.42 10.02
N VAL A 186 -5.68 -7.74 10.58
CA VAL A 186 -5.80 -8.04 12.02
C VAL A 186 -5.31 -9.45 12.42
N GLY A 187 -4.83 -10.27 11.49
CA GLY A 187 -4.28 -11.59 11.76
C GLY A 187 -5.29 -12.75 11.74
N LYS A 188 -6.32 -12.68 10.88
CA LYS A 188 -7.30 -13.77 10.73
C LYS A 188 -6.67 -15.09 10.29
N THR A 189 -5.74 -15.06 9.35
CA THR A 189 -5.05 -16.24 8.81
C THR A 189 -4.12 -16.86 9.86
N ALA A 190 -3.48 -16.03 10.70
CA ALA A 190 -2.66 -16.50 11.82
C ALA A 190 -3.43 -17.38 12.83
N ILE A 191 -4.73 -17.12 13.04
CA ILE A 191 -5.58 -17.96 13.92
C ILE A 191 -5.69 -19.40 13.36
N ALA A 192 -5.77 -19.56 12.04
CA ALA A 192 -5.80 -20.88 11.42
C ALA A 192 -4.43 -21.59 11.52
N GLU A 193 -3.33 -20.85 11.42
CA GLU A 193 -1.97 -21.36 11.64
C GLU A 193 -1.76 -21.75 13.09
N GLY A 194 -2.20 -20.94 14.06
CA GLY A 194 -2.17 -21.28 15.49
C GLY A 194 -2.99 -22.50 15.83
N LEU A 195 -4.14 -22.70 15.18
CA LEU A 195 -4.90 -23.93 15.32
C LEU A 195 -4.09 -25.15 14.81
N ALA A 196 -3.43 -25.02 13.66
CA ALA A 196 -2.59 -26.09 13.11
C ALA A 196 -1.41 -26.43 14.04
N GLN A 197 -0.80 -25.43 14.68
CA GLN A 197 0.26 -25.62 15.68
C GLN A 197 -0.28 -26.36 16.92
N ARG A 198 -1.44 -25.97 17.47
CA ARG A 198 -2.05 -26.65 18.61
C ARG A 198 -2.46 -28.10 18.29
N ILE A 199 -2.92 -28.36 17.07
CA ILE A 199 -3.19 -29.73 16.61
C ILE A 199 -1.89 -30.55 16.56
N ALA A 200 -0.82 -29.97 16.00
CA ALA A 200 0.48 -30.63 15.93
C ALA A 200 1.08 -30.91 17.33
N ALA A 201 0.89 -30.00 18.28
CA ALA A 201 1.29 -30.15 19.68
C ALA A 201 0.38 -31.11 20.49
N GLY A 202 -0.79 -31.49 19.94
CA GLY A 202 -1.76 -32.34 20.64
C GLY A 202 -2.62 -31.59 21.70
N GLU A 203 -2.56 -30.24 21.73
CA GLU A 203 -3.26 -29.36 22.69
C GLU A 203 -4.70 -29.06 22.27
N VAL A 204 -5.38 -30.06 21.70
CA VAL A 204 -6.77 -29.96 21.23
C VAL A 204 -7.60 -31.13 21.73
N PRO A 205 -8.95 -31.02 21.79
CA PRO A 205 -9.83 -32.11 22.12
C PRO A 205 -9.63 -33.34 21.25
N PHE A 206 -9.86 -34.53 21.76
CA PHE A 206 -9.63 -35.82 21.09
C PHE A 206 -10.15 -35.88 19.64
N LYS A 207 -11.32 -35.29 19.36
CA LYS A 207 -11.92 -35.29 18.01
C LYS A 207 -11.11 -34.49 16.98
N LEU A 208 -10.25 -33.58 17.40
CA LEU A 208 -9.47 -32.71 16.54
C LEU A 208 -8.01 -33.14 16.40
N ARG A 209 -7.53 -34.11 17.21
CA ARG A 209 -6.11 -34.54 17.22
C ARG A 209 -5.62 -35.10 15.89
N ASP A 210 -6.51 -35.85 15.20
CA ASP A 210 -6.17 -36.49 13.92
C ASP A 210 -6.57 -35.63 12.72
N LYS A 211 -7.01 -34.40 12.95
CA LYS A 211 -7.40 -33.48 11.88
C LYS A 211 -6.18 -32.80 11.27
N GLU A 212 -6.26 -32.58 9.98
CA GLU A 212 -5.27 -31.82 9.20
C GLU A 212 -5.89 -30.55 8.67
N VAL A 213 -5.18 -29.41 8.84
CA VAL A 213 -5.62 -28.10 8.42
C VAL A 213 -4.97 -27.77 7.07
N TYR A 214 -5.80 -27.46 6.07
CA TYR A 214 -5.38 -27.08 4.73
C TYR A 214 -5.91 -25.69 4.40
N LEU A 215 -5.04 -24.80 3.93
CA LEU A 215 -5.40 -23.47 3.43
C LEU A 215 -5.64 -23.57 1.92
N LEU A 216 -6.83 -23.19 1.45
CA LEU A 216 -7.22 -23.20 0.05
C LEU A 216 -6.57 -22.02 -0.69
N ASP A 217 -5.85 -22.33 -1.77
CA ASP A 217 -5.38 -21.33 -2.73
C ASP A 217 -6.42 -21.17 -3.86
N LEU A 218 -7.23 -20.14 -3.74
CA LEU A 218 -8.25 -19.81 -4.74
C LEU A 218 -7.64 -19.44 -6.08
N THR A 219 -6.48 -18.80 -6.08
CA THR A 219 -5.79 -18.37 -7.29
C THR A 219 -5.32 -19.59 -8.09
N ALA A 220 -4.72 -20.58 -7.43
CA ALA A 220 -4.32 -21.83 -8.05
C ALA A 220 -5.51 -22.63 -8.59
N LEU A 221 -6.66 -22.57 -7.88
CA LEU A 221 -7.87 -23.28 -8.28
C LEU A 221 -8.50 -22.69 -9.56
N VAL A 222 -8.42 -21.36 -9.74
CA VAL A 222 -8.96 -20.61 -10.89
C VAL A 222 -7.94 -20.55 -12.03
N ALA A 223 -6.65 -20.58 -11.78
CA ALA A 223 -5.61 -20.45 -12.79
C ALA A 223 -5.76 -21.48 -13.92
N GLY A 224 -5.75 -21.01 -15.18
CA GLY A 224 -5.86 -21.87 -16.37
C GLY A 224 -7.26 -22.43 -16.63
N THR A 225 -8.32 -21.98 -15.93
CA THR A 225 -9.70 -22.34 -16.24
C THR A 225 -10.27 -21.36 -17.26
N GLN A 226 -10.35 -21.77 -18.53
CA GLN A 226 -10.98 -20.97 -19.60
C GLN A 226 -12.50 -21.14 -19.62
N PHE A 227 -13.03 -22.25 -19.07
CA PHE A 227 -14.45 -22.57 -19.05
C PHE A 227 -14.96 -22.79 -17.63
N ARG A 228 -16.15 -22.33 -17.34
CA ARG A 228 -16.86 -22.47 -16.06
C ARG A 228 -16.88 -23.92 -15.53
N GLY A 229 -17.07 -24.89 -16.41
CA GLY A 229 -17.12 -26.32 -16.03
C GLY A 229 -15.80 -26.88 -15.49
N GLN A 230 -14.65 -26.31 -15.86
CA GLN A 230 -13.34 -26.77 -15.37
C GLN A 230 -13.14 -26.40 -13.89
N PHE A 231 -13.47 -25.16 -13.51
CA PHE A 231 -13.43 -24.72 -12.11
C PHE A 231 -14.39 -25.53 -11.24
N GLU A 232 -15.65 -25.73 -11.72
CA GLU A 232 -16.63 -26.55 -11.00
C GLU A 232 -16.16 -27.98 -10.81
N SER A 233 -15.51 -28.58 -11.82
CA SER A 233 -14.95 -29.93 -11.75
C SER A 233 -13.80 -30.03 -10.74
N ARG A 234 -12.89 -29.03 -10.70
CA ARG A 234 -11.80 -28.97 -9.72
C ARG A 234 -12.34 -28.86 -8.29
N MET A 235 -13.29 -27.94 -8.06
CA MET A 235 -13.92 -27.76 -6.74
C MET A 235 -14.68 -29.01 -6.30
N LYS A 236 -15.45 -29.66 -7.18
CA LYS A 236 -16.11 -30.94 -6.88
C LYS A 236 -15.11 -32.00 -6.53
N GLY A 237 -14.04 -32.13 -7.30
CA GLY A 237 -12.96 -33.10 -7.03
C GLY A 237 -12.29 -32.87 -5.67
N LEU A 238 -12.02 -31.62 -5.32
CA LEU A 238 -11.47 -31.24 -4.01
C LEU A 238 -12.40 -31.63 -2.85
N ILE A 239 -13.70 -31.30 -2.96
CA ILE A 239 -14.70 -31.64 -1.93
C ILE A 239 -14.85 -33.16 -1.79
N GLU A 240 -14.85 -33.92 -2.88
CA GLU A 240 -14.90 -35.37 -2.83
C GLU A 240 -13.67 -36.00 -2.18
N GLU A 241 -12.48 -35.43 -2.43
CA GLU A 241 -11.25 -35.88 -1.80
C GLU A 241 -11.28 -35.60 -0.28
N ILE A 242 -11.68 -34.39 0.15
CA ILE A 242 -11.86 -34.02 1.56
C ILE A 242 -12.87 -34.94 2.24
N ARG A 243 -14.00 -35.26 1.58
CA ARG A 243 -15.04 -36.13 2.10
C ARG A 243 -14.52 -37.58 2.29
N LYS A 244 -13.71 -38.08 1.35
CA LYS A 244 -13.12 -39.43 1.42
C LYS A 244 -12.12 -39.55 2.57
N LEU A 245 -11.36 -38.48 2.84
CA LEU A 245 -10.38 -38.46 3.93
C LEU A 245 -11.05 -38.30 5.31
N GLY A 246 -12.06 -37.47 5.41
CA GLY A 246 -12.85 -37.24 6.64
C GLY A 246 -12.12 -36.56 7.79
N ASN A 247 -10.81 -36.35 7.70
CA ASN A 247 -9.97 -35.73 8.72
C ASN A 247 -9.47 -34.32 8.33
N VAL A 248 -9.97 -33.70 7.27
CA VAL A 248 -9.54 -32.39 6.75
C VAL A 248 -10.40 -31.27 7.34
N ILE A 249 -9.74 -30.18 7.75
CA ILE A 249 -10.34 -28.86 8.01
C ILE A 249 -9.83 -27.93 6.92
N LEU A 250 -10.74 -27.40 6.11
CA LEU A 250 -10.40 -26.50 5.02
C LEU A 250 -10.49 -25.05 5.49
N VAL A 251 -9.42 -24.30 5.38
CA VAL A 251 -9.38 -22.85 5.62
C VAL A 251 -9.57 -22.14 4.29
N ILE A 252 -10.50 -21.20 4.25
CA ILE A 252 -10.80 -20.39 3.07
C ILE A 252 -10.65 -18.94 3.48
N ASP A 253 -9.57 -18.33 3.05
CA ASP A 253 -9.40 -16.89 3.20
C ASP A 253 -10.25 -16.17 2.16
N GLU A 254 -10.73 -14.98 2.51
CA GLU A 254 -11.67 -14.22 1.69
C GLU A 254 -12.86 -15.08 1.19
N VAL A 255 -13.49 -15.81 2.10
CA VAL A 255 -14.59 -16.77 1.78
C VAL A 255 -15.73 -16.12 0.98
N HIS A 256 -15.89 -14.81 1.05
CA HIS A 256 -16.84 -14.04 0.26
C HIS A 256 -16.59 -14.12 -1.25
N ASN A 257 -15.34 -14.30 -1.69
CA ASN A 257 -14.99 -14.50 -3.11
C ASN A 257 -15.61 -15.77 -3.69
N ILE A 258 -15.80 -16.79 -2.85
CA ILE A 258 -16.47 -18.04 -3.26
C ILE A 258 -17.99 -17.84 -3.33
N VAL A 259 -18.53 -17.00 -2.44
CA VAL A 259 -20.00 -16.81 -2.27
C VAL A 259 -20.52 -15.69 -3.17
N GLY A 260 -19.76 -14.61 -3.31
CA GLY A 260 -20.18 -13.40 -4.04
C GLY A 260 -19.93 -13.44 -5.54
N ALA A 261 -19.22 -14.42 -6.05
CA ALA A 261 -18.93 -14.58 -7.48
C ALA A 261 -20.16 -14.93 -8.34
N GLY A 262 -21.40 -14.71 -7.86
CA GLY A 262 -22.66 -15.11 -8.51
C GLY A 262 -23.52 -13.98 -9.07
N ASP A 263 -23.23 -12.71 -8.79
CA ASP A 263 -24.15 -11.60 -9.12
C ASP A 263 -23.90 -10.94 -10.50
N ALA A 264 -22.78 -11.24 -11.15
CA ALA A 264 -22.52 -10.81 -12.53
C ALA A 264 -22.88 -11.94 -13.51
N GLU A 265 -23.60 -11.63 -14.59
CA GLU A 265 -23.88 -12.57 -15.69
C GLU A 265 -22.57 -13.16 -16.21
N GLY A 266 -22.35 -14.46 -15.89
CA GLY A 266 -21.12 -15.19 -16.26
C GLY A 266 -20.15 -15.52 -15.13
N SER A 267 -20.38 -15.10 -13.88
CA SER A 267 -19.47 -15.35 -12.77
C SER A 267 -19.55 -16.79 -12.22
N MET A 268 -18.40 -17.29 -11.72
CA MET A 268 -18.23 -18.67 -11.22
C MET A 268 -18.87 -18.84 -9.84
N ASN A 269 -19.98 -19.55 -9.73
CA ASN A 269 -20.73 -19.72 -8.49
C ASN A 269 -20.29 -20.95 -7.70
N ALA A 270 -19.12 -20.88 -7.05
CA ALA A 270 -18.58 -21.94 -6.20
C ALA A 270 -19.43 -22.21 -4.95
N ALA A 271 -20.22 -21.23 -4.52
CA ALA A 271 -21.14 -21.35 -3.39
C ALA A 271 -22.14 -22.48 -3.61
N ASN A 272 -22.66 -22.67 -4.81
CA ASN A 272 -23.64 -23.73 -5.11
C ASN A 272 -23.04 -25.14 -4.97
N ILE A 273 -21.73 -25.28 -5.05
CA ILE A 273 -21.03 -26.55 -4.86
C ILE A 273 -20.71 -26.79 -3.38
N LEU A 274 -20.34 -25.75 -2.64
CA LEU A 274 -20.02 -25.81 -1.22
C LEU A 274 -21.26 -25.93 -0.33
N LYS A 275 -22.35 -25.24 -0.64
CA LYS A 275 -23.60 -25.23 0.15
C LYS A 275 -24.15 -26.63 0.47
N PRO A 276 -24.24 -27.59 -0.47
CA PRO A 276 -24.72 -28.93 -0.17
C PRO A 276 -23.77 -29.69 0.78
N ALA A 277 -22.46 -29.58 0.60
CA ALA A 277 -21.47 -30.26 1.45
C ALA A 277 -21.46 -29.70 2.87
N LEU A 278 -21.52 -28.37 3.03
CA LEU A 278 -21.65 -27.69 4.33
C LEU A 278 -22.99 -28.02 5.01
N SER A 279 -24.08 -28.07 4.20
CA SER A 279 -25.43 -28.37 4.73
C SER A 279 -25.55 -29.77 5.29
N ARG A 280 -24.87 -30.75 4.70
CA ARG A 280 -24.85 -32.13 5.18
C ARG A 280 -23.81 -32.39 6.24
N GLY A 281 -22.91 -31.40 6.51
CA GLY A 281 -21.81 -31.58 7.47
C GLY A 281 -20.73 -32.55 6.97
N GLU A 282 -20.60 -32.69 5.65
CA GLU A 282 -19.63 -33.59 5.03
C GLU A 282 -18.20 -33.05 5.08
N ILE A 283 -18.06 -31.72 5.20
CA ILE A 283 -16.78 -31.01 5.31
C ILE A 283 -16.82 -30.02 6.48
N GLN A 284 -15.67 -29.74 7.07
CA GLN A 284 -15.46 -28.67 8.05
C GLN A 284 -14.66 -27.54 7.41
N VAL A 285 -15.17 -26.31 7.52
CA VAL A 285 -14.57 -25.13 6.92
C VAL A 285 -14.36 -24.03 7.95
N ILE A 286 -13.21 -23.39 7.91
CA ILE A 286 -12.93 -22.11 8.58
C ILE A 286 -12.93 -21.05 7.49
N GLY A 287 -13.89 -20.12 7.53
CA GLY A 287 -13.92 -18.97 6.64
C GLY A 287 -13.23 -17.76 7.29
N ALA A 288 -12.58 -16.92 6.51
CA ALA A 288 -12.14 -15.60 6.94
C ALA A 288 -12.71 -14.54 5.99
N THR A 289 -13.15 -13.39 6.53
CA THR A 289 -13.74 -12.29 5.75
C THR A 289 -13.77 -10.99 6.55
N THR A 290 -14.18 -9.89 5.93
CA THR A 290 -14.42 -8.62 6.61
C THR A 290 -15.88 -8.50 7.12
N PHE A 291 -16.16 -7.51 7.99
CA PHE A 291 -17.51 -7.27 8.51
C PHE A 291 -18.50 -6.94 7.39
N ASN A 292 -18.09 -6.09 6.45
CA ASN A 292 -18.95 -5.64 5.35
C ASN A 292 -19.31 -6.78 4.40
N GLU A 293 -18.32 -7.61 4.06
CA GLU A 293 -18.48 -8.75 3.16
C GLU A 293 -19.30 -9.88 3.81
N TYR A 294 -19.10 -10.11 5.12
CA TYR A 294 -19.91 -11.07 5.86
C TYR A 294 -21.39 -10.72 5.80
N ARG A 295 -21.73 -9.44 6.07
CA ARG A 295 -23.13 -8.95 5.98
C ARG A 295 -23.68 -9.03 4.58
N LYS A 296 -22.88 -8.68 3.57
CA LYS A 296 -23.31 -8.63 2.17
C LYS A 296 -23.54 -10.01 1.56
N TYR A 297 -22.66 -10.99 1.85
CA TYR A 297 -22.63 -12.26 1.14
C TYR A 297 -23.01 -13.48 1.98
N ILE A 298 -22.72 -13.50 3.28
CA ILE A 298 -22.97 -14.68 4.14
C ILE A 298 -24.25 -14.52 4.93
N GLU A 299 -24.47 -13.39 5.58
CA GLU A 299 -25.66 -13.14 6.41
C GLU A 299 -26.95 -13.07 5.59
N LYS A 300 -26.89 -12.56 4.36
CA LYS A 300 -28.04 -12.55 3.45
C LYS A 300 -28.43 -13.93 2.91
N ASP A 301 -27.50 -14.88 2.92
CA ASP A 301 -27.76 -16.25 2.47
C ASP A 301 -28.12 -17.14 3.66
N THR A 302 -29.42 -17.40 3.80
CA THR A 302 -29.97 -18.19 4.93
C THR A 302 -29.39 -19.61 5.06
N ALA A 303 -28.85 -20.18 3.98
CA ALA A 303 -28.25 -21.51 3.99
C ALA A 303 -26.84 -21.45 4.59
N LEU A 304 -26.06 -20.40 4.31
CA LEU A 304 -24.73 -20.19 4.85
C LEU A 304 -24.76 -19.65 6.27
N GLU A 305 -25.63 -18.70 6.58
CA GLU A 305 -25.81 -18.13 7.92
C GLU A 305 -26.08 -19.20 8.99
N ARG A 306 -26.90 -20.20 8.62
CA ARG A 306 -27.21 -21.33 9.53
C ARG A 306 -26.04 -22.31 9.70
N ARG A 307 -24.98 -22.20 8.93
CA ARG A 307 -23.84 -23.15 8.93
C ARG A 307 -22.55 -22.52 9.46
N PHE A 308 -22.34 -21.26 9.19
CA PHE A 308 -21.22 -20.52 9.73
C PHE A 308 -21.54 -19.95 11.12
N GLN A 309 -20.55 -19.96 12.00
CA GLN A 309 -20.61 -19.34 13.31
C GLN A 309 -19.60 -18.19 13.35
N PRO A 310 -20.03 -16.93 13.50
CA PRO A 310 -19.14 -15.80 13.54
C PRO A 310 -18.20 -15.83 14.73
N VAL A 311 -16.95 -15.50 14.49
CA VAL A 311 -15.90 -15.24 15.49
C VAL A 311 -15.29 -13.89 15.12
N THR A 312 -15.54 -12.90 15.96
CA THR A 312 -14.99 -11.55 15.76
C THR A 312 -13.52 -11.54 16.12
N VAL A 313 -12.70 -11.04 15.19
CA VAL A 313 -11.26 -10.82 15.36
C VAL A 313 -11.04 -9.32 15.39
N ALA A 314 -10.89 -8.78 16.60
CA ALA A 314 -10.67 -7.36 16.81
C ALA A 314 -9.21 -6.99 16.52
N GLU A 315 -8.98 -5.71 16.20
CA GLU A 315 -7.64 -5.14 16.14
C GLU A 315 -6.98 -5.27 17.53
N PRO A 316 -5.75 -5.78 17.63
CA PRO A 316 -5.06 -5.92 18.91
C PRO A 316 -4.69 -4.54 19.48
N SER A 317 -4.59 -4.47 20.81
CA SER A 317 -4.10 -3.27 21.47
C SER A 317 -2.61 -3.02 21.17
N ILE A 318 -2.12 -1.80 21.42
CA ILE A 318 -0.70 -1.44 21.28
C ILE A 318 0.17 -2.40 22.12
N GLU A 319 -0.27 -2.75 23.34
CA GLU A 319 0.49 -3.65 24.21
C GLU A 319 0.53 -5.09 23.69
N ASP A 320 -0.59 -5.59 23.14
CA ASP A 320 -0.66 -6.93 22.58
C ASP A 320 0.10 -7.00 21.26
N THR A 321 0.02 -5.95 20.43
CA THR A 321 0.85 -5.83 19.23
C THR A 321 2.34 -5.85 19.56
N LEU A 322 2.76 -5.16 20.62
CA LEU A 322 4.16 -5.21 21.06
C LEU A 322 4.59 -6.63 21.48
N LYS A 323 3.71 -7.40 22.14
CA LYS A 323 4.00 -8.81 22.47
C LYS A 323 4.14 -9.66 21.22
N ILE A 324 3.25 -9.44 20.23
CA ILE A 324 3.31 -10.12 18.92
C ILE A 324 4.64 -9.82 18.25
N LEU A 325 5.00 -8.54 18.10
CA LEU A 325 6.25 -8.14 17.46
C LEU A 325 7.50 -8.68 18.13
N LYS A 326 7.54 -8.69 19.49
CA LYS A 326 8.65 -9.31 20.22
C LYS A 326 8.78 -10.80 19.93
N GLY A 327 7.68 -11.49 19.77
CA GLY A 327 7.68 -12.92 19.50
C GLY A 327 8.12 -13.27 18.08
N ILE A 328 7.84 -12.40 17.09
CA ILE A 328 8.17 -12.63 15.68
C ILE A 328 9.46 -11.94 15.23
N ALA A 329 10.01 -11.00 16.02
CA ALA A 329 11.17 -10.18 15.64
C ALA A 329 12.36 -11.03 15.20
N HIS A 330 12.64 -12.17 15.85
CA HIS A 330 13.76 -13.04 15.53
C HIS A 330 13.71 -13.64 14.11
N TYR A 331 12.50 -13.81 13.53
CA TYR A 331 12.37 -14.27 12.14
C TYR A 331 12.87 -13.20 11.19
N TYR A 332 12.51 -11.93 11.41
CA TYR A 332 12.96 -10.79 10.61
C TYR A 332 14.44 -10.50 10.82
N GLU A 333 14.93 -10.58 12.07
CA GLU A 333 16.36 -10.47 12.38
C GLU A 333 17.19 -11.50 11.62
N THR A 334 16.73 -12.75 11.61
CA THR A 334 17.41 -13.85 10.90
C THR A 334 17.35 -13.66 9.38
N TYR A 335 16.18 -13.27 8.86
CA TYR A 335 15.97 -13.10 7.42
C TYR A 335 16.80 -11.96 6.84
N HIS A 336 16.81 -10.79 7.50
CA HIS A 336 17.50 -9.60 7.03
C HIS A 336 18.96 -9.50 7.54
N GLY A 337 19.37 -10.32 8.49
CA GLY A 337 20.73 -10.27 9.07
C GLY A 337 20.98 -9.04 9.95
N VAL A 338 19.94 -8.51 10.58
CA VAL A 338 19.96 -7.30 11.42
C VAL A 338 19.53 -7.62 12.85
N SER A 339 19.69 -6.68 13.78
CA SER A 339 19.12 -6.77 15.13
C SER A 339 18.10 -5.66 15.36
N ILE A 340 16.99 -5.99 16.03
CA ILE A 340 15.88 -5.07 16.28
C ILE A 340 15.76 -4.82 17.78
N PRO A 341 16.25 -3.69 18.30
CA PRO A 341 16.15 -3.37 19.72
C PRO A 341 14.68 -3.25 20.18
N GLU A 342 14.37 -3.70 21.40
CA GLU A 342 13.00 -3.63 21.95
C GLU A 342 12.41 -2.21 21.94
N GLY A 343 13.26 -1.19 22.17
CA GLY A 343 12.85 0.21 22.08
C GLY A 343 12.34 0.59 20.70
N VAL A 344 12.96 0.06 19.62
CA VAL A 344 12.54 0.30 18.24
C VAL A 344 11.22 -0.41 17.94
N LEU A 345 11.03 -1.65 18.42
CA LEU A 345 9.76 -2.37 18.29
C LEU A 345 8.60 -1.58 18.90
N ARG A 346 8.80 -1.06 20.12
CA ARG A 346 7.77 -0.25 20.79
C ARG A 346 7.45 1.01 20.02
N GLN A 347 8.46 1.70 19.52
CA GLN A 347 8.27 2.91 18.74
C GLN A 347 7.63 2.61 17.38
N ALA A 348 7.97 1.50 16.73
CA ALA A 348 7.32 1.09 15.49
C ALA A 348 5.81 0.90 15.66
N VAL A 349 5.36 0.28 16.76
CA VAL A 349 3.93 0.14 17.07
C VAL A 349 3.28 1.51 17.28
N LEU A 350 3.88 2.36 18.13
CA LEU A 350 3.32 3.69 18.43
C LEU A 350 3.25 4.59 17.20
N LEU A 351 4.31 4.57 16.38
CA LEU A 351 4.37 5.40 15.18
C LEU A 351 3.47 4.85 14.07
N SER A 352 3.37 3.54 13.91
CA SER A 352 2.44 2.95 12.95
C SER A 352 0.99 3.27 13.30
N GLU A 353 0.63 3.24 14.59
CA GLU A 353 -0.71 3.61 15.05
C GLU A 353 -1.00 5.08 14.80
N ARG A 354 -0.01 5.95 15.05
CA ARG A 354 -0.17 7.40 14.91
C ARG A 354 -0.18 7.87 13.45
N TYR A 355 0.66 7.29 12.57
CA TYR A 355 0.92 7.81 11.24
C TYR A 355 0.30 6.99 10.10
N ILE A 356 -0.02 5.71 10.33
CA ILE A 356 -0.59 4.81 9.32
C ILE A 356 -2.05 4.53 9.71
N THR A 357 -2.97 5.31 9.13
CA THR A 357 -4.41 5.28 9.48
C THR A 357 -5.26 4.45 8.53
N ASP A 358 -4.71 4.02 7.39
CA ASP A 358 -5.39 3.25 6.35
C ASP A 358 -5.26 1.73 6.51
N ARG A 359 -4.48 1.28 7.50
CA ARG A 359 -4.20 -0.13 7.81
C ARG A 359 -4.39 -0.39 9.31
N PHE A 360 -4.49 -1.67 9.68
CA PHE A 360 -4.76 -2.11 11.05
C PHE A 360 -3.55 -2.82 11.67
N LEU A 361 -3.46 -2.77 13.01
CA LEU A 361 -2.52 -3.56 13.78
C LEU A 361 -2.90 -5.06 13.74
N PRO A 362 -1.95 -6.00 13.78
CA PRO A 362 -0.50 -5.80 13.87
C PRO A 362 0.19 -5.59 12.53
N ASP A 363 -0.49 -5.80 11.40
CA ASP A 363 0.06 -5.86 10.06
C ASP A 363 0.86 -4.61 9.70
N LYS A 364 0.29 -3.40 9.90
CA LYS A 364 0.98 -2.13 9.64
C LYS A 364 2.29 -1.96 10.42
N ALA A 365 2.38 -2.52 11.63
CA ALA A 365 3.60 -2.44 12.43
C ALA A 365 4.64 -3.50 12.02
N ILE A 366 4.17 -4.67 11.58
CA ILE A 366 5.00 -5.74 11.03
C ILE A 366 5.63 -5.28 9.72
N ASP A 367 4.83 -4.78 8.78
CA ASP A 367 5.29 -4.25 7.49
C ASP A 367 6.31 -3.12 7.68
N LEU A 368 6.06 -2.22 8.65
CA LEU A 368 6.96 -1.13 8.96
C LEU A 368 8.34 -1.62 9.42
N ILE A 369 8.38 -2.67 10.24
CA ILE A 369 9.63 -3.28 10.70
C ILE A 369 10.33 -4.02 9.56
N ASP A 370 9.59 -4.79 8.77
CA ASP A 370 10.14 -5.54 7.65
C ASP A 370 10.80 -4.61 6.64
N GLU A 371 10.12 -3.52 6.27
CA GLU A 371 10.67 -2.53 5.33
C GLU A 371 11.85 -1.73 5.93
N ALA A 372 11.81 -1.43 7.24
CA ALA A 372 12.94 -0.78 7.93
C ALA A 372 14.19 -1.68 7.99
N CYS A 373 14.01 -2.99 8.20
CA CYS A 373 15.07 -3.97 8.11
C CYS A 373 15.62 -4.07 6.69
N SER A 374 14.76 -4.06 5.69
CA SER A 374 15.13 -4.06 4.27
C SER A 374 15.91 -2.80 3.87
N ASP A 375 15.46 -1.60 4.31
CA ASP A 375 16.18 -0.33 4.08
C ASP A 375 17.59 -0.36 4.66
N LEU A 376 17.76 -0.93 5.86
CA LEU A 376 19.07 -1.09 6.47
C LEU A 376 19.94 -2.10 5.70
N ASN A 377 19.35 -3.24 5.31
CA ASN A 377 20.06 -4.28 4.54
C ASN A 377 20.58 -3.74 3.20
N LEU A 378 19.79 -2.92 2.49
CA LEU A 378 20.21 -2.31 1.22
C LEU A 378 21.35 -1.29 1.39
N LYS A 379 21.45 -0.62 2.52
CA LYS A 379 22.45 0.43 2.78
C LYS A 379 23.76 -0.08 3.37
N ASP A 380 23.69 -1.17 4.11
CA ASP A 380 24.89 -1.74 4.75
C ASP A 380 25.45 -2.93 3.95
N PRO A 381 26.51 -2.73 3.16
CA PRO A 381 27.11 -3.79 2.36
C PRO A 381 27.68 -4.94 3.21
N THR A 382 27.92 -4.72 4.52
CA THR A 382 28.48 -5.75 5.40
C THR A 382 27.47 -6.87 5.67
N ILE A 383 26.16 -6.58 5.64
CA ILE A 383 25.09 -7.56 5.84
C ILE A 383 25.09 -8.56 4.68
N ASN A 384 25.06 -8.04 3.46
CA ASN A 384 25.04 -8.88 2.26
C ASN A 384 26.31 -9.74 2.18
N ARG A 385 27.47 -9.12 2.45
CA ARG A 385 28.74 -9.86 2.45
C ARG A 385 28.76 -10.97 3.50
N ARG A 386 28.22 -10.73 4.70
CA ARG A 386 28.10 -11.75 5.76
C ARG A 386 27.22 -12.92 5.34
N MET A 387 26.08 -12.64 4.69
CA MET A 387 25.18 -13.68 4.21
C MET A 387 25.82 -14.50 3.08
N GLU A 388 26.51 -13.84 2.15
CA GLU A 388 27.28 -14.53 1.09
C GLU A 388 28.34 -15.47 1.69
N VAL A 389 29.15 -14.95 2.61
CA VAL A 389 30.23 -15.75 3.24
C VAL A 389 29.64 -16.94 4.01
N LYS A 390 28.52 -16.78 4.72
CA LYS A 390 27.85 -17.91 5.40
C LYS A 390 27.37 -18.97 4.42
N ARG A 391 26.69 -18.55 3.34
CA ARG A 391 26.23 -19.46 2.30
C ARG A 391 27.38 -20.19 1.60
N ASP A 392 28.44 -19.47 1.28
CA ASP A 392 29.61 -20.05 0.63
C ASP A 392 30.33 -21.02 1.57
N LEU A 393 30.40 -20.72 2.88
CA LEU A 393 30.90 -21.62 3.90
C LEU A 393 30.09 -22.92 3.98
N GLU A 394 28.75 -22.83 4.00
CA GLU A 394 27.86 -23.97 4.00
C GLU A 394 28.06 -24.84 2.75
N ASN A 395 28.14 -24.22 1.56
CA ASN A 395 28.36 -24.92 0.30
C ASN A 395 29.72 -25.65 0.28
N VAL A 396 30.80 -24.97 0.69
CA VAL A 396 32.17 -25.53 0.76
C VAL A 396 32.21 -26.68 1.77
N THR A 397 31.58 -26.52 2.93
CA THR A 397 31.50 -27.56 3.96
C THR A 397 30.71 -28.78 3.46
N PHE A 398 29.57 -28.56 2.81
CA PHE A 398 28.75 -29.63 2.22
C PHE A 398 29.50 -30.37 1.11
N GLU A 399 30.18 -29.67 0.19
CA GLU A 399 30.99 -30.27 -0.87
C GLU A 399 32.15 -31.13 -0.26
N ARG A 400 32.84 -30.60 0.75
CA ARG A 400 33.88 -31.31 1.47
C ARG A 400 33.37 -32.58 2.15
N GLU A 401 32.25 -32.51 2.88
CA GLU A 401 31.62 -33.64 3.57
C GLU A 401 31.13 -34.71 2.56
N THR A 402 30.55 -34.27 1.46
CA THR A 402 30.13 -35.17 0.38
C THR A 402 31.32 -35.93 -0.21
N LEU A 403 32.42 -35.23 -0.47
CA LEU A 403 33.67 -35.83 -0.94
C LEU A 403 34.31 -36.76 0.10
N MET A 404 34.18 -36.46 1.39
CA MET A 404 34.70 -37.31 2.47
C MET A 404 33.84 -38.58 2.68
N SER A 405 32.50 -38.48 2.52
CA SER A 405 31.55 -39.59 2.73
C SER A 405 31.33 -40.45 1.50
N ALA A 406 31.77 -40.03 0.31
CA ALA A 406 31.66 -40.83 -0.91
C ALA A 406 32.49 -42.13 -0.77
N GLU A 407 31.83 -43.25 -0.53
CA GLU A 407 32.40 -44.57 -0.63
C GLU A 407 32.67 -44.90 -2.10
N ALA A 408 33.74 -45.62 -2.39
CA ALA A 408 34.01 -46.10 -3.73
C ALA A 408 32.84 -47.03 -4.18
N PRO A 409 32.35 -46.91 -5.42
CA PRO A 409 31.35 -47.84 -5.93
C PRO A 409 31.84 -49.28 -5.80
N GLU A 410 31.01 -50.19 -5.27
CA GLU A 410 31.36 -51.61 -5.18
C GLU A 410 31.71 -52.18 -6.59
N GLY A 411 32.99 -52.44 -6.85
CA GLY A 411 33.45 -53.06 -8.07
C GLY A 411 34.36 -52.30 -9.01
N GLU A 412 34.65 -51.01 -8.74
CA GLU A 412 35.67 -50.23 -9.49
C GLU A 412 36.94 -50.03 -8.65
N GLU A 413 38.11 -50.48 -9.18
CA GLU A 413 39.41 -50.11 -8.60
C GLU A 413 39.66 -48.64 -8.84
N VAL A 414 39.55 -47.82 -7.76
CA VAL A 414 39.87 -46.38 -7.78
C VAL A 414 41.40 -46.25 -8.07
N THR A 415 41.75 -45.58 -9.14
CA THR A 415 43.14 -45.33 -9.49
C THR A 415 43.82 -44.41 -8.51
N GLU A 416 45.13 -44.56 -8.24
CA GLU A 416 45.92 -43.67 -7.36
C GLU A 416 45.78 -42.19 -7.76
N GLU A 417 45.69 -41.88 -9.06
CA GLU A 417 45.50 -40.53 -9.58
C GLU A 417 44.15 -39.92 -9.17
N GLN A 418 43.08 -40.72 -9.12
CA GLN A 418 41.74 -40.28 -8.69
C GLN A 418 41.68 -40.00 -7.18
N LEU A 419 42.40 -40.79 -6.40
CA LEU A 419 42.58 -40.59 -4.96
C LEU A 419 43.37 -39.33 -4.69
N ASP A 420 44.44 -39.09 -5.38
CA ASP A 420 45.25 -37.88 -5.23
C ASP A 420 44.50 -36.61 -5.61
N GLN A 421 43.75 -36.63 -6.71
CA GLN A 421 42.85 -35.55 -7.12
C GLN A 421 41.78 -35.25 -6.05
N ARG A 422 41.17 -36.30 -5.48
CA ARG A 422 40.18 -36.15 -4.41
C ARG A 422 40.79 -35.53 -3.15
N TYR A 423 41.96 -36.00 -2.72
CA TYR A 423 42.66 -35.41 -1.56
C TYR A 423 43.09 -33.97 -1.82
N ALA A 424 43.59 -33.66 -3.02
CA ALA A 424 43.95 -32.30 -3.41
C ALA A 424 42.70 -31.38 -3.35
N ARG A 425 41.53 -31.83 -3.84
CA ARG A 425 40.28 -31.07 -3.79
C ARG A 425 39.79 -30.85 -2.36
N ILE A 426 39.87 -31.87 -1.50
CA ILE A 426 39.57 -31.74 -0.06
C ILE A 426 40.50 -30.74 0.63
N ALA A 427 41.78 -30.74 0.30
CA ALA A 427 42.76 -29.78 0.86
C ALA A 427 42.46 -28.34 0.40
N GLU A 428 42.11 -28.16 -0.86
CA GLU A 428 41.66 -26.88 -1.41
C GLU A 428 40.41 -26.35 -0.72
N LEU A 429 39.36 -27.17 -0.60
CA LEU A 429 38.13 -26.84 0.09
C LEU A 429 38.37 -26.48 1.57
N ARG A 430 39.26 -27.18 2.25
CA ARG A 430 39.65 -26.87 3.62
C ARG A 430 40.35 -25.50 3.74
N SER A 431 41.19 -25.17 2.77
CA SER A 431 41.84 -23.84 2.72
C SER A 431 40.81 -22.72 2.47
N GLN A 432 39.83 -22.97 1.60
CA GLN A 432 38.70 -22.02 1.36
C GLN A 432 37.83 -21.87 2.60
N GLU A 433 37.50 -22.98 3.27
CA GLU A 433 36.72 -22.97 4.52
C GLU A 433 37.40 -22.12 5.60
N MET A 434 38.69 -22.28 5.80
CA MET A 434 39.47 -21.48 6.78
C MET A 434 39.43 -19.98 6.45
N ARG A 435 39.63 -19.61 5.18
CA ARG A 435 39.58 -18.21 4.75
C ARG A 435 38.20 -17.60 4.98
N LEU A 436 37.13 -18.32 4.60
CA LEU A 436 35.73 -17.86 4.81
C LEU A 436 35.42 -17.75 6.31
N GLN A 437 35.92 -18.67 7.14
CA GLN A 437 35.77 -18.62 8.59
C GLN A 437 36.47 -17.41 9.21
N GLU A 438 37.69 -17.08 8.75
CA GLU A 438 38.43 -15.88 9.19
C GLU A 438 37.66 -14.61 8.79
N GLU A 439 37.20 -14.53 7.53
CA GLU A 439 36.43 -13.39 7.05
C GLU A 439 35.10 -13.25 7.83
N LEU A 440 34.40 -14.36 8.08
CA LEU A 440 33.20 -14.36 8.90
C LEU A 440 33.46 -13.83 10.31
N THR A 441 34.56 -14.28 10.94
CA THR A 441 34.96 -13.83 12.28
C THR A 441 35.27 -12.33 12.32
N GLU A 442 35.88 -11.79 11.26
CA GLU A 442 36.12 -10.35 11.13
C GLU A 442 34.83 -9.54 10.96
N LEU A 443 33.91 -10.05 10.17
CA LEU A 443 32.56 -9.45 9.98
C LEU A 443 31.71 -9.53 11.26
N GLU A 444 31.86 -10.59 12.05
CA GLU A 444 31.16 -10.75 13.33
C GLU A 444 31.72 -9.82 14.43
N LYS A 445 33.05 -9.53 14.40
CA LYS A 445 33.65 -8.52 15.30
C LYS A 445 33.09 -7.11 15.08
N LYS A 446 32.64 -6.78 13.88
CA LYS A 446 31.99 -5.49 13.58
C LYS A 446 30.60 -5.38 14.19
N GLY A 447 30.03 -6.47 14.73
CA GLY A 447 28.70 -6.53 15.29
C GLY A 447 27.59 -6.70 14.23
N VAL A 448 26.38 -6.97 14.71
CA VAL A 448 25.19 -7.03 13.86
C VAL A 448 24.62 -5.60 13.74
N PRO A 449 24.40 -5.08 12.52
CA PRO A 449 23.76 -3.79 12.35
C PRO A 449 22.40 -3.74 13.03
N GLN A 450 22.12 -2.64 13.73
CA GLN A 450 20.89 -2.47 14.49
C GLN A 450 19.95 -1.54 13.74
N VAL A 451 18.68 -1.92 13.68
CA VAL A 451 17.62 -1.04 13.18
C VAL A 451 17.48 0.14 14.13
N THR A 452 17.45 1.35 13.57
CA THR A 452 17.37 2.60 14.31
C THR A 452 16.02 3.29 14.11
N MET A 453 15.73 4.28 14.95
CA MET A 453 14.58 5.15 14.76
C MET A 453 14.60 5.90 13.42
N GLU A 454 15.78 6.12 12.87
CA GLU A 454 15.95 6.76 11.57
C GLU A 454 15.43 5.88 10.42
N ASN A 455 15.66 4.57 10.48
CA ASN A 455 15.11 3.64 9.49
C ASN A 455 13.59 3.62 9.56
N ILE A 456 13.00 3.51 10.76
CA ILE A 456 11.53 3.58 10.96
C ILE A 456 10.96 4.89 10.43
N ALA A 457 11.55 6.03 10.82
CA ALA A 457 11.06 7.34 10.40
C ALA A 457 11.11 7.53 8.88
N ARG A 458 12.15 7.01 8.21
CA ARG A 458 12.28 7.08 6.75
C ARG A 458 11.22 6.24 6.03
N VAL A 459 10.90 5.06 6.52
CA VAL A 459 9.83 4.24 5.94
C VAL A 459 8.49 4.94 6.09
N ILE A 460 8.20 5.52 7.26
CA ILE A 460 6.98 6.31 7.46
C ILE A 460 6.94 7.50 6.50
N GLU A 461 8.06 8.21 6.31
CA GLU A 461 8.16 9.30 5.33
C GLU A 461 7.86 8.82 3.90
N MET A 462 8.37 7.66 3.49
CA MET A 462 8.07 7.10 2.17
C MET A 462 6.58 6.81 1.99
N TRP A 463 5.92 6.27 3.01
CA TRP A 463 4.50 5.89 2.93
C TRP A 463 3.56 7.07 3.08
N THR A 464 3.83 7.95 4.04
CA THR A 464 2.91 9.04 4.44
C THR A 464 3.31 10.40 3.88
N LYS A 465 4.52 10.52 3.32
CA LYS A 465 5.14 11.78 2.89
C LYS A 465 5.36 12.79 4.03
N ILE A 466 5.36 12.32 5.29
CA ILE A 466 5.68 13.13 6.46
C ILE A 466 7.20 13.10 6.65
N PRO A 467 7.90 14.25 6.65
CA PRO A 467 9.35 14.28 6.77
C PRO A 467 9.89 13.54 8.01
N ALA A 468 10.92 12.72 7.84
CA ALA A 468 11.54 11.93 8.91
C ALA A 468 12.06 12.80 10.06
N SER A 469 12.47 14.04 9.76
CA SER A 469 12.89 15.03 10.76
C SER A 469 11.80 15.38 11.78
N LYS A 470 10.52 15.29 11.39
CA LYS A 470 9.37 15.57 12.26
C LYS A 470 8.96 14.39 13.14
N ILE A 471 9.39 13.19 12.80
CA ILE A 471 9.11 11.96 13.56
C ILE A 471 10.05 11.81 14.77
N LYS A 472 11.19 12.54 14.75
CA LYS A 472 12.18 12.56 15.83
C LYS A 472 11.81 13.57 16.95
N GLU A 473 12.48 13.49 18.10
CA GLU A 473 12.30 14.37 19.30
C GLU A 473 12.38 15.88 19.07
N GLU A 474 12.86 16.31 17.91
CA GLU A 474 12.92 17.74 17.53
C GLU A 474 11.53 18.39 17.34
N GLU A 475 10.45 17.61 17.19
CA GLU A 475 9.08 18.15 17.07
C GLU A 475 8.71 19.04 18.26
N PHE A 476 9.07 18.62 19.48
CA PHE A 476 8.77 19.43 20.67
C PHE A 476 9.55 20.76 20.70
N LYS A 477 10.80 20.79 20.25
CA LYS A 477 11.57 22.03 20.16
C LYS A 477 10.98 23.00 19.14
N ARG A 478 10.59 22.48 17.97
CA ARG A 478 9.90 23.27 16.94
C ARG A 478 8.58 23.85 17.43
N LEU A 479 7.78 23.07 18.18
CA LEU A 479 6.52 23.53 18.74
C LEU A 479 6.72 24.62 19.82
N VAL A 480 7.83 24.60 20.57
CA VAL A 480 8.15 25.65 21.54
C VAL A 480 8.40 26.98 20.84
N GLU A 481 9.05 26.98 19.68
CA GLU A 481 9.41 28.21 18.92
C GLU A 481 8.41 28.58 17.82
N LEU A 482 7.26 27.88 17.73
CA LEU A 482 6.25 28.06 16.69
C LEU A 482 5.76 29.54 16.61
N ASP A 483 5.46 30.16 17.74
CA ASP A 483 5.01 31.53 17.81
C ASP A 483 6.07 32.53 17.31
N VAL A 484 7.35 32.29 17.64
CA VAL A 484 8.45 33.18 17.19
C VAL A 484 8.60 33.10 15.66
N ARG A 485 8.54 31.90 15.06
CA ARG A 485 8.65 31.73 13.61
C ARG A 485 7.44 32.32 12.88
N LEU A 486 6.23 32.10 13.37
CA LEU A 486 5.03 32.69 12.76
C LEU A 486 5.03 34.23 12.82
N LYS A 487 5.51 34.83 13.92
CA LYS A 487 5.63 36.28 14.06
C LYS A 487 6.65 36.93 13.11
N GLN A 488 7.58 36.15 12.55
CA GLN A 488 8.49 36.66 11.51
C GLN A 488 7.77 36.93 10.18
N HIS A 489 6.69 36.19 9.89
CA HIS A 489 5.94 36.35 8.66
C HIS A 489 4.60 37.05 8.82
N ILE A 490 4.05 37.07 10.02
CA ILE A 490 2.75 37.68 10.34
C ILE A 490 2.95 38.89 11.22
N VAL A 491 2.72 40.06 10.65
CA VAL A 491 2.94 41.36 11.32
C VAL A 491 1.63 41.90 11.90
N GLY A 492 1.66 42.36 13.14
CA GLY A 492 0.56 43.06 13.80
C GLY A 492 -0.61 42.17 14.25
N GLN A 493 -0.37 40.87 14.42
CA GLN A 493 -1.36 39.87 14.88
C GLN A 493 -0.80 38.98 15.99
N ASP A 494 0.00 39.54 16.89
CA ASP A 494 0.73 38.80 17.92
C ASP A 494 -0.20 37.95 18.80
N GLU A 495 -1.32 38.52 19.26
CA GLU A 495 -2.31 37.82 20.09
C GLU A 495 -2.91 36.60 19.34
N ALA A 496 -3.21 36.77 18.05
CA ALA A 496 -3.74 35.70 17.21
C ALA A 496 -2.73 34.56 17.04
N VAL A 497 -1.48 34.87 16.79
CA VAL A 497 -0.38 33.91 16.66
C VAL A 497 -0.16 33.15 17.97
N ASP A 498 -0.15 33.87 19.12
CA ASP A 498 0.03 33.29 20.44
C ASP A 498 -1.12 32.34 20.80
N ALA A 499 -2.38 32.69 20.53
CA ALA A 499 -3.55 31.83 20.75
C ALA A 499 -3.51 30.57 19.92
N VAL A 500 -3.18 30.69 18.62
CA VAL A 500 -3.06 29.56 17.71
C VAL A 500 -1.93 28.63 18.15
N SER A 501 -0.76 29.17 18.45
CA SER A 501 0.41 28.37 18.89
C SER A 501 0.14 27.64 20.20
N ALA A 502 -0.53 28.30 21.17
CA ALA A 502 -0.90 27.68 22.44
C ALA A 502 -1.89 26.51 22.26
N ALA A 503 -2.90 26.66 21.41
CA ALA A 503 -3.88 25.62 21.14
C ALA A 503 -3.24 24.40 20.43
N ILE A 504 -2.36 24.64 19.46
CA ILE A 504 -1.62 23.58 18.77
C ILE A 504 -0.70 22.84 19.74
N ARG A 505 0.04 23.54 20.60
CA ARG A 505 0.87 22.91 21.63
C ARG A 505 0.04 22.01 22.55
N ARG A 506 -1.14 22.48 23.02
CA ARG A 506 -2.05 21.68 23.88
C ARG A 506 -2.47 20.37 23.20
N SER A 507 -2.85 20.44 21.92
CA SER A 507 -3.29 19.28 21.18
C SER A 507 -2.15 18.28 20.91
N ARG A 508 -0.97 18.76 20.53
CA ARG A 508 0.18 17.90 20.19
C ARG A 508 0.76 17.18 21.40
N VAL A 509 0.63 17.73 22.60
CA VAL A 509 1.03 17.07 23.85
C VAL A 509 0.05 15.94 24.23
N GLY A 510 -1.16 15.89 23.62
CA GLY A 510 -2.12 14.81 23.84
C GLY A 510 -2.76 14.79 25.23
N ILE A 511 -2.87 15.96 25.89
CA ILE A 511 -3.50 16.08 27.24
C ILE A 511 -5.02 15.85 27.17
N SER A 512 -5.62 16.06 25.99
CA SER A 512 -7.06 15.87 25.79
C SER A 512 -7.41 14.38 25.70
N PRO A 513 -8.40 13.90 26.48
CA PRO A 513 -8.83 12.50 26.43
C PRO A 513 -9.62 12.14 25.16
N LYS A 514 -9.98 13.13 24.34
CA LYS A 514 -10.70 12.94 23.08
C LYS A 514 -9.75 13.15 21.90
N HIS A 515 -9.74 12.19 21.00
CA HIS A 515 -9.02 12.25 19.72
C HIS A 515 -9.84 13.05 18.70
N LYS A 516 -9.63 14.37 18.67
CA LYS A 516 -10.31 15.29 17.74
C LYS A 516 -9.34 16.29 17.12
N PRO A 517 -9.63 16.83 15.92
CA PRO A 517 -8.80 17.84 15.30
C PRO A 517 -8.78 19.14 16.12
N VAL A 518 -7.68 19.87 16.05
CA VAL A 518 -7.64 21.23 16.57
C VAL A 518 -8.43 22.14 15.65
N SER A 519 -9.27 23.00 16.24
CA SER A 519 -10.22 23.79 15.48
C SER A 519 -10.18 25.27 15.85
N PHE A 520 -10.22 26.11 14.82
CA PHE A 520 -10.17 27.57 14.94
C PHE A 520 -11.26 28.24 14.13
N ILE A 521 -11.81 29.35 14.67
CA ILE A 521 -12.55 30.32 13.87
C ILE A 521 -11.74 31.61 13.83
N PHE A 522 -11.25 32.04 12.67
CA PHE A 522 -10.54 33.29 12.45
C PHE A 522 -11.52 34.36 12.03
N VAL A 523 -11.67 35.40 12.85
CA VAL A 523 -12.63 36.49 12.64
C VAL A 523 -11.92 37.81 12.49
N GLY A 524 -12.34 38.60 11.53
CA GLY A 524 -11.78 39.94 11.29
C GLY A 524 -12.08 40.43 9.88
N SER A 525 -11.72 41.69 9.60
CA SER A 525 -11.93 42.33 8.29
C SER A 525 -11.13 41.61 7.19
N THR A 526 -11.49 41.90 5.95
CA THR A 526 -10.78 41.32 4.79
C THR A 526 -9.35 41.86 4.68
N GLY A 527 -8.36 41.00 4.40
CA GLY A 527 -6.98 41.42 4.15
C GLY A 527 -6.13 41.72 5.40
N VAL A 528 -6.56 41.28 6.61
CA VAL A 528 -5.80 41.45 7.86
C VAL A 528 -4.82 40.30 8.16
N GLY A 529 -4.68 39.32 7.27
CA GLY A 529 -3.72 38.22 7.40
C GLY A 529 -4.30 36.87 7.78
N LYS A 530 -5.64 36.69 7.87
CA LYS A 530 -6.26 35.38 8.24
C LYS A 530 -5.78 34.22 7.40
N THR A 531 -5.89 34.31 6.07
CA THR A 531 -5.49 33.25 5.13
C THR A 531 -3.97 33.10 5.08
N GLU A 532 -3.21 34.18 5.30
CA GLU A 532 -1.75 34.12 5.33
C GLU A 532 -1.24 33.36 6.54
N LEU A 533 -1.82 33.56 7.72
CA LEU A 533 -1.48 32.80 8.91
C LEU A 533 -1.75 31.27 8.68
N VAL A 534 -2.83 30.93 7.99
CA VAL A 534 -3.13 29.52 7.67
C VAL A 534 -2.07 28.91 6.76
N LYS A 535 -1.59 29.64 5.75
CA LYS A 535 -0.54 29.17 4.85
C LYS A 535 0.78 28.97 5.58
N GLN A 536 1.20 29.98 6.34
CA GLN A 536 2.43 29.91 7.14
C GLN A 536 2.37 28.79 8.18
N LEU A 537 1.18 28.56 8.77
CA LEU A 537 0.96 27.47 9.69
C LEU A 537 1.06 26.09 9.00
N ALA A 538 0.51 25.95 7.78
CA ALA A 538 0.61 24.72 7.01
C ALA A 538 2.06 24.41 6.62
N ASP A 539 2.79 25.42 6.19
CA ASP A 539 4.18 25.30 5.82
C ASP A 539 5.06 24.93 7.03
N ASP A 540 4.90 25.65 8.16
CA ASP A 540 5.69 25.39 9.38
C ASP A 540 5.39 24.02 10.02
N LEU A 541 4.11 23.61 10.07
CA LEU A 541 3.73 22.34 10.69
C LEU A 541 4.06 21.12 9.81
N PHE A 542 4.00 21.27 8.48
CA PHE A 542 4.05 20.12 7.55
C PHE A 542 5.12 20.24 6.46
N ASP A 543 5.99 21.29 6.48
CA ASP A 543 7.08 21.58 5.53
C ASP A 543 6.66 21.46 4.05
N SER A 544 5.39 21.71 3.77
CA SER A 544 4.83 21.63 2.42
C SER A 544 3.61 22.53 2.26
N PRO A 545 3.65 23.47 1.35
CA PRO A 545 2.48 24.29 1.02
C PRO A 545 1.30 23.46 0.49
N ASP A 546 1.57 22.27 -0.05
CA ASP A 546 0.55 21.33 -0.51
C ASP A 546 -0.25 20.66 0.62
N SER A 547 0.16 20.84 1.88
CA SER A 547 -0.56 20.37 3.06
C SER A 547 -1.76 21.24 3.41
N LEU A 548 -1.98 22.36 2.69
CA LEU A 548 -3.15 23.19 2.82
C LEU A 548 -4.28 22.74 1.90
N ILE A 549 -5.37 22.24 2.50
CA ILE A 549 -6.61 21.93 1.79
C ILE A 549 -7.56 23.10 1.95
N ARG A 550 -7.71 23.92 0.91
CA ARG A 550 -8.63 25.06 0.91
C ARG A 550 -9.96 24.70 0.28
N LEU A 551 -11.05 25.05 0.96
CA LEU A 551 -12.43 24.93 0.51
C LEU A 551 -13.12 26.29 0.68
N ASP A 552 -13.54 26.89 -0.42
CA ASP A 552 -14.29 28.15 -0.42
C ASP A 552 -15.79 27.83 -0.23
N MET A 553 -16.36 28.29 0.87
CA MET A 553 -17.74 28.02 1.22
C MET A 553 -18.75 28.69 0.29
N SER A 554 -18.32 29.63 -0.53
CA SER A 554 -19.15 30.20 -1.60
C SER A 554 -19.57 29.17 -2.65
N GLU A 555 -18.77 28.09 -2.83
CA GLU A 555 -19.09 26.97 -3.73
C GLU A 555 -20.04 25.94 -3.09
N PHE A 556 -20.30 26.07 -1.78
CA PHE A 556 -21.07 25.11 -0.97
C PHE A 556 -22.30 25.73 -0.34
N MET A 557 -22.94 26.65 -1.05
CA MET A 557 -24.18 27.35 -0.62
C MET A 557 -25.45 26.50 -0.84
N GLU A 558 -25.40 25.52 -1.73
CA GLU A 558 -26.57 24.72 -2.11
C GLU A 558 -26.63 23.39 -1.35
N LYS A 559 -27.84 22.85 -1.17
CA LYS A 559 -28.06 21.57 -0.47
C LYS A 559 -27.28 20.39 -1.08
N HIS A 560 -27.12 20.37 -2.40
CA HIS A 560 -26.39 19.28 -3.09
C HIS A 560 -24.86 19.37 -2.92
N SER A 561 -24.36 20.48 -2.39
CA SER A 561 -22.93 20.68 -2.19
C SER A 561 -22.32 19.74 -1.13
N VAL A 562 -23.14 19.23 -0.21
CA VAL A 562 -22.73 18.24 0.80
C VAL A 562 -22.21 16.95 0.16
N SER A 563 -22.88 16.47 -0.89
CA SER A 563 -22.42 15.28 -1.63
C SER A 563 -21.06 15.48 -2.30
N ARG A 564 -20.70 16.71 -2.66
CA ARG A 564 -19.38 17.02 -3.19
C ARG A 564 -18.27 16.92 -2.11
N LEU A 565 -18.59 17.16 -0.83
CA LEU A 565 -17.63 17.06 0.27
C LEU A 565 -17.38 15.62 0.69
N VAL A 566 -18.45 14.82 0.85
CA VAL A 566 -18.40 13.49 1.48
C VAL A 566 -18.62 12.35 0.47
N GLY A 567 -19.11 12.68 -0.74
CA GLY A 567 -19.52 11.73 -1.78
C GLY A 567 -21.04 11.61 -1.88
N SER A 568 -21.52 11.12 -3.03
CA SER A 568 -22.97 10.91 -3.29
C SER A 568 -23.42 9.56 -2.76
N PRO A 569 -24.61 9.47 -2.12
CA PRO A 569 -25.16 8.19 -1.69
C PRO A 569 -25.43 7.24 -2.87
N PRO A 570 -25.49 5.91 -2.64
CA PRO A 570 -25.82 4.93 -3.66
C PRO A 570 -27.14 5.27 -4.39
N GLY A 571 -27.11 5.26 -5.73
CA GLY A 571 -28.27 5.53 -6.58
C GLY A 571 -28.44 6.98 -7.04
N TYR A 572 -27.53 7.90 -6.64
CA TYR A 572 -27.51 9.27 -7.15
C TYR A 572 -26.40 9.45 -8.20
N VAL A 573 -26.58 10.40 -9.12
CA VAL A 573 -25.57 10.78 -10.11
C VAL A 573 -24.31 11.25 -9.38
N GLY A 574 -23.13 10.72 -9.78
CA GLY A 574 -21.84 11.02 -9.13
C GLY A 574 -21.49 10.09 -7.95
N TYR A 575 -22.14 8.93 -7.79
CA TYR A 575 -21.79 7.94 -6.77
C TYR A 575 -20.34 7.41 -6.89
N ASP A 576 -19.84 7.29 -8.12
CA ASP A 576 -18.46 6.85 -8.38
C ASP A 576 -17.41 7.97 -8.12
N GLU A 577 -17.86 9.21 -7.95
CA GLU A 577 -16.97 10.33 -7.60
C GLU A 577 -16.75 10.36 -6.09
N ALA A 578 -15.50 10.24 -5.67
CA ALA A 578 -15.13 10.35 -4.27
C ALA A 578 -15.37 11.78 -3.75
N GLY A 579 -15.77 11.91 -2.48
CA GLY A 579 -15.94 13.23 -1.85
C GLY A 579 -14.65 14.04 -1.84
N GLN A 580 -14.73 15.32 -2.23
CA GLN A 580 -13.56 16.20 -2.36
C GLN A 580 -12.77 16.34 -1.06
N LEU A 581 -13.47 16.47 0.08
CA LEU A 581 -12.83 16.59 1.39
C LEU A 581 -12.31 15.25 1.88
N THR A 582 -13.18 14.24 1.90
CA THR A 582 -12.85 12.92 2.45
C THR A 582 -11.70 12.24 1.71
N GLU A 583 -11.64 12.36 0.38
CA GLU A 583 -10.57 11.78 -0.41
C GLU A 583 -9.23 12.52 -0.21
N LYS A 584 -9.27 13.87 -0.14
CA LYS A 584 -8.06 14.67 0.12
C LYS A 584 -7.47 14.35 1.50
N ILE A 585 -8.32 14.23 2.53
CA ILE A 585 -7.88 13.88 3.90
C ILE A 585 -7.35 12.45 3.96
N ARG A 586 -8.00 11.50 3.29
CA ARG A 586 -7.52 10.13 3.23
C ARG A 586 -6.13 10.03 2.61
N ARG A 587 -5.86 10.85 1.57
CA ARG A 587 -4.53 10.90 0.94
C ARG A 587 -3.50 11.70 1.74
N LYS A 588 -3.95 12.73 2.47
CA LYS A 588 -3.10 13.62 3.27
C LYS A 588 -3.72 13.82 4.66
N PRO A 589 -3.61 12.84 5.56
CA PRO A 589 -4.20 12.92 6.90
C PRO A 589 -3.55 14.01 7.78
N TYR A 590 -2.33 14.41 7.46
CA TYR A 590 -1.61 15.52 8.08
C TYR A 590 -1.72 16.76 7.21
N SER A 591 -2.74 17.58 7.47
CA SER A 591 -3.03 18.77 6.67
C SER A 591 -3.73 19.86 7.48
N VAL A 592 -3.64 21.09 6.99
CA VAL A 592 -4.49 22.19 7.46
C VAL A 592 -5.68 22.30 6.51
N VAL A 593 -6.89 22.19 7.05
CA VAL A 593 -8.13 22.34 6.28
C VAL A 593 -8.71 23.72 6.53
N LEU A 594 -8.71 24.52 5.49
CA LEU A 594 -9.27 25.88 5.53
C LEU A 594 -10.67 25.90 4.91
N PHE A 595 -11.66 26.21 5.72
CA PHE A 595 -13.01 26.57 5.27
C PHE A 595 -13.11 28.08 5.20
N ASP A 596 -12.99 28.64 3.99
CA ASP A 596 -12.98 30.09 3.78
C ASP A 596 -14.42 30.62 3.67
N GLU A 597 -14.72 31.74 4.33
CA GLU A 597 -16.04 32.42 4.36
C GLU A 597 -17.18 31.48 4.88
N ILE A 598 -16.99 30.94 6.09
CA ILE A 598 -17.92 29.94 6.69
C ILE A 598 -19.36 30.42 6.81
N GLU A 599 -19.59 31.75 6.88
CA GLU A 599 -20.92 32.35 6.88
C GLU A 599 -21.74 32.09 5.62
N LYS A 600 -21.10 31.66 4.52
CA LYS A 600 -21.77 31.32 3.27
C LYS A 600 -22.14 29.84 3.16
N ALA A 601 -21.64 29.01 4.06
CA ALA A 601 -21.87 27.56 4.01
C ALA A 601 -23.34 27.19 4.22
N HIS A 602 -23.82 26.18 3.47
CA HIS A 602 -25.13 25.61 3.72
C HIS A 602 -25.21 24.97 5.11
N PRO A 603 -26.34 25.02 5.83
CA PRO A 603 -26.49 24.41 7.17
C PRO A 603 -26.11 22.93 7.25
N ASP A 604 -26.30 22.16 6.19
CA ASP A 604 -25.92 20.74 6.16
C ASP A 604 -24.40 20.55 6.15
N VAL A 605 -23.65 21.48 5.57
CA VAL A 605 -22.16 21.50 5.66
C VAL A 605 -21.72 21.74 7.09
N LEU A 606 -22.38 22.68 7.80
CA LEU A 606 -22.12 22.93 9.22
C LEU A 606 -22.42 21.68 10.09
N ASN A 607 -23.40 20.87 9.74
CA ASN A 607 -23.68 19.62 10.46
C ASN A 607 -22.56 18.58 10.27
N ILE A 608 -21.93 18.48 9.09
CA ILE A 608 -20.77 17.63 8.87
C ILE A 608 -19.57 18.15 9.68
N LEU A 609 -19.34 19.46 9.66
CA LEU A 609 -18.30 20.05 10.45
C LEU A 609 -18.48 19.78 11.94
N LEU A 610 -19.72 19.84 12.46
CA LEU A 610 -20.02 19.45 13.84
C LEU A 610 -19.58 18.03 14.14
N GLN A 611 -19.85 17.08 13.24
CA GLN A 611 -19.41 15.70 13.41
C GLN A 611 -17.88 15.61 13.46
N ILE A 612 -17.17 16.31 12.57
CA ILE A 612 -15.70 16.35 12.58
C ILE A 612 -15.16 16.90 13.91
N LEU A 613 -15.77 17.99 14.42
CA LEU A 613 -15.35 18.65 15.65
C LEU A 613 -15.64 17.84 16.92
N ASP A 614 -16.65 16.96 16.90
CA ASP A 614 -17.05 16.13 18.04
C ASP A 614 -16.36 14.76 18.05
N ASP A 615 -16.47 14.03 16.94
CA ASP A 615 -16.06 12.63 16.81
C ASP A 615 -14.67 12.47 16.21
N GLY A 616 -14.14 13.53 15.56
CA GLY A 616 -12.87 13.48 14.86
C GLY A 616 -12.92 12.66 13.57
N GLU A 617 -14.08 12.08 13.20
CA GLU A 617 -14.23 11.23 12.03
C GLU A 617 -15.52 11.50 11.27
N VAL A 618 -15.51 11.22 9.95
CA VAL A 618 -16.71 11.27 9.10
C VAL A 618 -16.80 10.01 8.26
N THR A 619 -18.00 9.50 8.10
CA THR A 619 -18.25 8.37 7.20
C THR A 619 -18.52 8.88 5.79
N ASP A 620 -17.73 8.43 4.80
CA ASP A 620 -17.94 8.78 3.39
C ASP A 620 -19.18 8.06 2.80
N ALA A 621 -19.55 8.42 1.57
CA ALA A 621 -20.68 7.81 0.88
C ALA A 621 -20.51 6.30 0.62
N HIS A 622 -19.29 5.79 0.64
CA HIS A 622 -18.98 4.36 0.51
C HIS A 622 -18.99 3.61 1.86
N GLY A 623 -19.34 4.29 2.96
CA GLY A 623 -19.37 3.71 4.29
C GLY A 623 -17.99 3.62 4.97
N ARG A 624 -16.95 4.26 4.41
CA ARG A 624 -15.60 4.26 4.99
C ARG A 624 -15.48 5.42 5.97
N LYS A 625 -14.89 5.16 7.13
CA LYS A 625 -14.55 6.18 8.11
C LYS A 625 -13.28 6.92 7.69
N VAL A 626 -13.33 8.23 7.69
CA VAL A 626 -12.21 9.12 7.40
C VAL A 626 -11.87 9.87 8.66
N ASN A 627 -10.66 9.70 9.17
CA ASN A 627 -10.17 10.28 10.41
C ASN A 627 -9.56 11.66 10.16
N PHE A 628 -9.97 12.66 10.96
CA PHE A 628 -9.51 14.04 10.93
C PHE A 628 -8.62 14.41 12.14
N GLU A 629 -8.36 13.50 13.04
CA GLU A 629 -7.65 13.73 14.30
C GLU A 629 -6.31 14.47 14.12
N ASN A 630 -5.59 14.15 13.06
CA ASN A 630 -4.28 14.71 12.74
C ASN A 630 -4.34 16.00 11.92
N THR A 631 -5.55 16.49 11.59
CA THR A 631 -5.74 17.72 10.84
C THR A 631 -5.86 18.93 11.76
N VAL A 632 -5.60 20.12 11.21
CA VAL A 632 -5.92 21.41 11.84
C VAL A 632 -7.06 22.03 11.04
N ILE A 633 -8.19 22.24 11.69
CA ILE A 633 -9.38 22.82 11.06
C ILE A 633 -9.38 24.33 11.30
N VAL A 634 -9.39 25.10 10.23
CA VAL A 634 -9.48 26.56 10.30
C VAL A 634 -10.68 27.03 9.51
N MET A 635 -11.54 27.79 10.12
CA MET A 635 -12.69 28.45 9.51
C MET A 635 -12.47 29.95 9.50
N THR A 636 -12.62 30.62 8.37
CA THR A 636 -12.52 32.10 8.34
C THR A 636 -13.90 32.73 8.23
N SER A 637 -14.08 33.87 8.89
CA SER A 637 -15.29 34.67 8.77
C SER A 637 -14.96 36.16 8.72
N ASN A 638 -15.80 36.91 7.99
CA ASN A 638 -15.79 38.35 7.95
C ASN A 638 -16.91 38.96 8.84
N ALA A 639 -17.60 38.13 9.64
CA ALA A 639 -18.69 38.56 10.51
C ALA A 639 -18.22 39.63 11.54
N GLY A 640 -19.03 40.59 11.79
CA GLY A 640 -18.74 41.69 12.75
C GLY A 640 -17.77 42.77 12.28
N SER A 641 -17.23 42.69 11.04
CA SER A 641 -16.28 43.63 10.48
C SER A 641 -16.89 44.95 9.96
N GLY A 642 -18.20 45.12 9.99
CA GLY A 642 -18.90 46.34 9.55
C GLY A 642 -18.62 47.55 10.47
N LYS A 643 -18.61 48.78 9.89
CA LYS A 643 -18.39 50.03 10.63
C LYS A 643 -19.32 50.14 11.83
N ALA A 644 -18.79 50.43 13.00
CA ALA A 644 -19.54 50.79 14.19
C ALA A 644 -20.43 52.00 13.93
N ALA A 645 -21.76 51.85 13.92
CA ALA A 645 -22.64 52.94 14.17
C ALA A 645 -22.48 53.30 15.65
N GLY A 646 -21.98 54.49 15.92
CA GLY A 646 -21.53 54.97 17.24
C GLY A 646 -22.50 54.64 18.37
N ALA A 647 -22.04 53.86 19.29
CA ALA A 647 -22.60 53.76 20.63
C ALA A 647 -21.46 54.01 21.61
N VAL A 648 -21.38 55.25 22.05
CA VAL A 648 -20.48 55.70 23.14
C VAL A 648 -21.09 55.15 24.45
N GLY A 649 -20.61 53.98 24.90
CA GLY A 649 -20.88 53.47 26.24
C GLY A 649 -19.65 53.70 27.11
N PHE A 650 -19.82 54.47 28.16
CA PHE A 650 -18.76 54.72 29.13
C PHE A 650 -18.42 53.46 29.92
N GLY A 651 -17.16 52.97 29.86
CA GLY A 651 -16.58 52.06 30.87
C GLY A 651 -16.05 50.70 30.44
N ARG A 652 -16.02 50.33 29.13
CA ARG A 652 -15.38 49.07 28.66
C ARG A 652 -14.29 49.37 27.64
N SER A 653 -13.26 48.53 27.58
CA SER A 653 -12.21 48.66 26.57
C SER A 653 -12.80 48.51 25.15
N ALA A 654 -12.22 49.19 24.17
CA ALA A 654 -12.66 49.06 22.77
C ALA A 654 -12.61 47.62 22.27
N ASP A 655 -11.61 46.88 22.70
CA ASP A 655 -11.41 45.46 22.33
C ASP A 655 -12.50 44.51 22.87
N ASP A 656 -12.99 44.78 24.10
CA ASP A 656 -14.09 43.95 24.68
C ASP A 656 -15.41 44.18 23.94
N GLN A 657 -15.67 45.39 23.47
CA GLN A 657 -16.86 45.73 22.68
C GLN A 657 -16.80 45.09 21.28
N ASP A 658 -15.64 45.05 20.67
CA ASP A 658 -15.44 44.41 19.37
C ASP A 658 -15.59 42.89 19.47
N LYS A 659 -15.07 42.23 20.52
CA LYS A 659 -15.27 40.82 20.81
C LYS A 659 -16.74 40.45 21.03
N GLU A 660 -17.48 41.22 21.82
CA GLU A 660 -18.93 41.01 22.02
C GLU A 660 -19.74 41.15 20.72
N ARG A 661 -19.37 42.14 19.87
CA ARG A 661 -20.02 42.38 18.58
C ARG A 661 -19.77 41.19 17.62
N VAL A 662 -18.56 40.74 17.54
CA VAL A 662 -18.17 39.59 16.71
C VAL A 662 -18.90 38.34 17.19
N MET A 663 -18.97 38.09 18.50
CA MET A 663 -19.69 36.95 19.05
C MET A 663 -21.19 36.97 18.70
N LYS A 664 -21.83 38.15 18.76
CA LYS A 664 -23.23 38.32 18.33
C LYS A 664 -23.39 38.02 16.84
N ALA A 665 -22.49 38.54 16.00
CA ALA A 665 -22.52 38.30 14.57
C ALA A 665 -22.29 36.81 14.22
N LEU A 666 -21.41 36.10 14.93
CA LEU A 666 -21.24 34.65 14.77
C LEU A 666 -22.49 33.87 15.16
N GLN A 667 -23.20 34.27 16.22
CA GLN A 667 -24.45 33.64 16.69
C GLN A 667 -25.62 33.84 15.72
N GLU A 668 -25.56 34.77 14.77
CA GLU A 668 -26.58 34.95 13.73
C GLU A 668 -26.63 33.78 12.73
N PHE A 669 -25.50 33.12 12.45
CA PHE A 669 -25.42 32.03 11.48
C PHE A 669 -24.85 30.71 12.05
N LEU A 670 -24.07 30.72 13.15
CA LEU A 670 -23.60 29.55 13.84
C LEU A 670 -24.46 29.26 15.08
N ARG A 671 -24.89 28.03 15.21
CA ARG A 671 -25.60 27.59 16.43
C ARG A 671 -24.67 27.67 17.65
N PRO A 672 -25.17 27.98 18.84
CA PRO A 672 -24.36 27.96 20.06
C PRO A 672 -23.59 26.66 20.30
N GLU A 673 -24.20 25.54 19.92
CA GLU A 673 -23.58 24.23 19.97
C GLU A 673 -22.31 24.15 19.11
N PHE A 674 -22.31 24.72 17.92
CA PHE A 674 -21.14 24.76 17.02
C PHE A 674 -20.01 25.57 17.63
N ILE A 675 -20.33 26.76 18.15
CA ILE A 675 -19.36 27.67 18.75
C ILE A 675 -18.66 27.03 19.96
N ASN A 676 -19.42 26.26 20.75
CA ASN A 676 -18.87 25.57 21.94
C ASN A 676 -17.99 24.35 21.61
N ARG A 677 -17.98 23.87 20.36
CA ARG A 677 -17.14 22.73 19.93
C ARG A 677 -15.79 23.17 19.36
N VAL A 678 -15.69 24.42 18.96
CA VAL A 678 -14.45 25.01 18.45
C VAL A 678 -13.49 25.26 19.62
N ASP A 679 -12.20 24.92 19.44
CA ASP A 679 -11.20 25.04 20.49
C ASP A 679 -10.82 26.49 20.78
N GLU A 680 -10.77 27.36 19.73
CA GLU A 680 -10.39 28.78 19.91
C GLU A 680 -11.03 29.67 18.84
N ILE A 681 -11.53 30.84 19.26
CA ILE A 681 -11.99 31.90 18.36
C ILE A 681 -10.94 32.99 18.36
N VAL A 682 -10.28 33.15 17.22
CA VAL A 682 -9.12 34.06 17.08
C VAL A 682 -9.53 35.35 16.40
N TYR A 683 -9.32 36.46 17.08
CA TYR A 683 -9.68 37.79 16.59
C TYR A 683 -8.50 38.43 15.89
N PHE A 684 -8.71 38.92 14.66
CA PHE A 684 -7.72 39.63 13.88
C PHE A 684 -8.00 41.14 13.94
N HIS A 685 -7.03 41.89 14.43
CA HIS A 685 -7.12 43.32 14.54
C HIS A 685 -6.94 44.04 13.19
N GLN A 686 -7.44 45.26 13.09
CA GLN A 686 -7.17 46.08 11.92
C GLN A 686 -5.69 46.46 11.89
N LEU A 687 -5.12 46.46 10.69
CA LEU A 687 -3.70 46.76 10.49
C LEU A 687 -3.47 48.29 10.59
N THR A 688 -2.46 48.67 11.34
CA THR A 688 -1.97 50.06 11.43
C THR A 688 -1.04 50.40 10.26
N GLU A 689 -0.73 51.66 10.04
CA GLU A 689 0.22 52.10 9.02
C GLU A 689 1.63 51.50 9.25
N GLU A 690 2.01 51.37 10.52
CA GLU A 690 3.27 50.75 10.92
C GLU A 690 3.33 49.25 10.56
N ASN A 691 2.20 48.54 10.74
CA ASN A 691 2.08 47.16 10.33
C ASN A 691 2.17 47.02 8.79
N PHE A 692 1.57 47.98 8.04
CA PHE A 692 1.71 47.97 6.57
C PHE A 692 3.16 48.15 6.13
N ARG A 693 3.96 48.96 6.86
CA ARG A 693 5.40 49.11 6.59
C ARG A 693 6.14 47.77 6.75
N GLY A 694 5.87 47.04 7.84
CA GLY A 694 6.44 45.72 8.07
C GLY A 694 6.04 44.72 6.99
N ILE A 695 4.75 44.68 6.60
CA ILE A 695 4.24 43.78 5.54
C ILE A 695 4.86 44.11 4.17
N ALA A 696 5.02 45.41 3.85
CA ALA A 696 5.67 45.83 2.61
C ALA A 696 7.13 45.35 2.54
N GLY A 697 7.85 45.46 3.66
CA GLY A 697 9.21 44.93 3.76
C GLY A 697 9.29 43.42 3.48
N ILE A 698 8.41 42.61 4.10
CA ILE A 698 8.35 41.16 3.86
C ILE A 698 8.08 40.85 2.40
N MET A 699 7.08 41.51 1.77
CA MET A 699 6.74 41.29 0.36
C MET A 699 7.87 41.68 -0.60
N LEU A 700 8.61 42.76 -0.29
CA LEU A 700 9.76 43.20 -1.08
C LEU A 700 10.97 42.26 -0.91
N GLU A 701 11.18 41.69 0.28
CA GLU A 701 12.23 40.67 0.48
C GLU A 701 11.88 39.37 -0.21
N GLU A 702 10.60 38.95 -0.25
CA GLU A 702 10.14 37.80 -1.06
C GLU A 702 10.40 38.04 -2.54
N LEU A 703 10.10 39.25 -3.05
CA LEU A 703 10.37 39.62 -4.44
C LEU A 703 11.88 39.59 -4.73
N LYS A 704 12.69 40.11 -3.80
CA LYS A 704 14.15 40.09 -3.90
C LYS A 704 14.69 38.68 -3.97
N ALA A 705 14.27 37.78 -3.10
CA ALA A 705 14.67 36.36 -3.13
C ALA A 705 14.31 35.70 -4.47
N ALA A 706 13.09 35.90 -4.98
CA ALA A 706 12.63 35.38 -6.25
C ALA A 706 13.43 35.93 -7.46
N LEU A 707 13.91 37.16 -7.41
CA LEU A 707 14.75 37.75 -8.43
C LEU A 707 16.20 37.26 -8.35
N GLU A 708 16.74 37.08 -7.15
CA GLU A 708 18.08 36.51 -6.92
C GLU A 708 18.19 35.08 -7.44
N GLU A 709 17.16 34.25 -7.29
CA GLU A 709 17.10 32.93 -7.90
C GLU A 709 17.21 32.96 -9.43
N LYS A 710 16.72 34.04 -10.04
CA LYS A 710 16.82 34.27 -11.50
C LYS A 710 18.09 34.99 -11.95
N GLY A 711 18.98 35.33 -10.99
CA GLY A 711 20.25 35.99 -11.26
C GLY A 711 20.19 37.49 -11.31
N TYR A 712 19.09 38.13 -10.85
CA TYR A 712 18.95 39.60 -10.75
C TYR A 712 19.17 40.03 -9.31
N HIS A 713 20.08 40.99 -9.09
CA HIS A 713 20.31 41.56 -7.79
C HIS A 713 19.39 42.76 -7.56
N PHE A 714 18.34 42.57 -6.72
CA PHE A 714 17.35 43.61 -6.43
C PHE A 714 17.64 44.31 -5.11
N THR A 715 17.58 45.68 -5.11
CA THR A 715 17.72 46.51 -3.93
C THR A 715 16.62 47.56 -3.91
N TYR A 716 16.16 47.93 -2.72
CA TYR A 716 15.15 48.97 -2.54
C TYR A 716 15.50 49.83 -1.32
N ASP A 717 14.86 50.99 -1.17
CA ASP A 717 15.06 51.91 -0.08
C ASP A 717 13.77 52.18 0.72
N ASP A 718 13.92 52.87 1.86
CA ASP A 718 12.79 53.23 2.73
C ASP A 718 11.79 54.15 2.05
N ALA A 719 12.23 55.02 1.11
CA ALA A 719 11.35 55.90 0.35
C ALA A 719 10.33 55.13 -0.49
N LEU A 720 10.75 54.00 -1.10
CA LEU A 720 9.83 53.12 -1.81
C LEU A 720 8.79 52.52 -0.85
N VAL A 721 9.22 52.02 0.31
CA VAL A 721 8.31 51.43 1.32
C VAL A 721 7.29 52.47 1.76
N ASP A 722 7.71 53.68 2.09
CA ASP A 722 6.83 54.79 2.51
C ASP A 722 5.82 55.19 1.41
N TYR A 723 6.27 55.23 0.16
CA TYR A 723 5.39 55.47 -0.99
C TYR A 723 4.31 54.40 -1.13
N LEU A 724 4.71 53.13 -1.11
CA LEU A 724 3.79 51.99 -1.24
C LEU A 724 2.77 51.97 -0.10
N VAL A 725 3.20 52.24 1.13
CA VAL A 725 2.31 52.32 2.30
C VAL A 725 1.32 53.46 2.15
N LYS A 726 1.76 54.68 1.88
CA LYS A 726 0.88 55.85 1.72
C LYS A 726 -0.16 55.67 0.62
N LYS A 727 0.21 55.02 -0.48
CA LYS A 727 -0.67 54.78 -1.63
C LYS A 727 -1.68 53.66 -1.40
N SER A 728 -1.29 52.64 -0.65
CA SER A 728 -2.09 51.41 -0.48
C SER A 728 -2.86 51.35 0.83
N TYR A 729 -2.50 52.17 1.83
CA TYR A 729 -3.11 52.11 3.16
C TYR A 729 -4.61 52.34 3.10
N SER A 730 -5.35 51.35 3.57
CA SER A 730 -6.80 51.43 3.73
C SER A 730 -7.25 50.48 4.83
N ALA A 731 -7.82 51.03 5.87
CA ALA A 731 -8.38 50.26 6.96
C ALA A 731 -9.52 49.29 6.53
N ALA A 732 -10.16 49.54 5.38
CA ALA A 732 -11.27 48.74 4.89
C ALA A 732 -10.84 47.51 4.07
N TYR A 733 -9.74 47.61 3.33
CA TYR A 733 -9.30 46.58 2.39
C TYR A 733 -8.03 45.82 2.81
N GLY A 734 -7.38 46.27 3.88
CA GLY A 734 -6.18 45.64 4.43
C GLY A 734 -5.04 45.52 3.42
N ALA A 735 -4.14 44.58 3.66
CA ALA A 735 -2.91 44.39 2.87
C ALA A 735 -3.12 43.90 1.41
N ARG A 736 -4.36 43.59 0.98
CA ARG A 736 -4.63 43.21 -0.44
C ARG A 736 -4.30 44.34 -1.41
N ASN A 737 -4.56 45.59 -1.01
CA ASN A 737 -4.24 46.74 -1.84
C ASN A 737 -2.72 46.98 -1.94
N LEU A 738 -1.97 46.66 -0.90
CA LEU A 738 -0.52 46.77 -0.89
C LEU A 738 0.11 45.80 -1.93
N ARG A 739 -0.33 44.55 -1.97
CA ARG A 739 0.15 43.60 -2.96
C ARG A 739 -0.14 44.04 -4.40
N ARG A 740 -1.35 44.55 -4.65
CA ARG A 740 -1.70 45.08 -5.97
C ARG A 740 -0.86 46.34 -6.32
N CYS A 741 -0.53 47.17 -5.35
CA CYS A 741 0.32 48.33 -5.53
C CYS A 741 1.75 47.90 -5.89
N ILE A 742 2.33 46.95 -5.16
CA ILE A 742 3.66 46.37 -5.47
C ILE A 742 3.67 45.80 -6.87
N GLN A 743 2.68 44.97 -7.22
CA GLN A 743 2.57 44.38 -8.55
C GLN A 743 2.56 45.43 -9.64
N LYS A 744 1.68 46.43 -9.53
CA LYS A 744 1.48 47.45 -10.58
C LYS A 744 2.63 48.44 -10.68
N ASP A 745 3.17 48.90 -9.55
CA ASP A 745 4.13 50.00 -9.51
C ASP A 745 5.59 49.49 -9.48
N VAL A 746 5.86 48.25 -9.10
CA VAL A 746 7.21 47.68 -9.00
C VAL A 746 7.40 46.50 -9.99
N GLU A 747 6.57 45.42 -9.88
CA GLU A 747 6.77 44.21 -10.66
C GLU A 747 6.54 44.45 -12.15
N ASP A 748 5.41 45.07 -12.55
CA ASP A 748 5.05 45.30 -13.95
C ASP A 748 6.10 46.21 -14.68
N PRO A 749 6.54 47.35 -14.11
CA PRO A 749 7.58 48.15 -14.74
C PRO A 749 8.94 47.49 -14.75
N MET A 750 9.26 46.65 -13.75
CA MET A 750 10.50 45.91 -13.68
C MET A 750 10.53 44.82 -14.79
N ALA A 751 9.43 44.07 -14.94
CA ALA A 751 9.29 43.07 -15.99
C ALA A 751 9.41 43.70 -17.38
N ALA A 752 8.81 44.89 -17.60
CA ALA A 752 8.95 45.62 -18.87
C ALA A 752 10.42 45.95 -19.17
N ARG A 753 11.16 46.49 -18.19
CA ARG A 753 12.58 46.81 -18.34
C ARG A 753 13.48 45.62 -18.58
N ILE A 754 13.22 44.47 -17.90
CA ILE A 754 13.95 43.24 -18.12
C ILE A 754 13.73 42.74 -19.55
N ILE A 755 12.50 42.85 -20.08
CA ILE A 755 12.20 42.44 -21.47
C ILE A 755 12.83 43.37 -22.47
N GLU A 756 12.78 44.71 -22.26
CA GLU A 756 13.39 45.68 -23.15
C GLU A 756 14.92 45.57 -23.23
N SER A 757 15.56 45.08 -22.18
CA SER A 757 17.03 44.90 -22.10
C SER A 757 17.51 43.54 -22.56
N TYR A 758 16.76 42.84 -23.41
CA TYR A 758 17.12 41.52 -23.88
C TYR A 758 18.50 41.44 -24.59
N GLU A 759 18.91 42.55 -25.24
CA GLU A 759 20.22 42.62 -25.91
C GLU A 759 21.38 42.94 -24.96
N THR A 760 21.10 43.62 -23.82
CA THR A 760 22.08 43.92 -22.77
C THR A 760 21.53 43.46 -21.42
N PRO A 761 21.90 42.26 -20.97
CA PRO A 761 21.32 41.68 -19.73
C PRO A 761 21.59 42.57 -18.51
N ILE A 762 20.51 42.94 -17.84
CA ILE A 762 20.56 43.65 -16.56
C ILE A 762 20.98 42.67 -15.49
N THR A 763 21.89 43.08 -14.62
CA THR A 763 22.32 42.26 -13.46
C THR A 763 21.88 42.86 -12.13
N GLN A 764 21.68 44.17 -12.08
CA GLN A 764 21.28 44.89 -10.86
C GLN A 764 20.08 45.80 -11.12
N ILE A 765 19.12 45.78 -10.20
CA ILE A 765 17.92 46.60 -10.24
C ILE A 765 17.77 47.28 -8.89
N LYS A 766 17.73 48.61 -8.89
CA LYS A 766 17.43 49.40 -7.69
C LYS A 766 16.10 50.13 -7.88
N ALA A 767 15.18 49.93 -6.92
CA ALA A 767 13.89 50.63 -6.90
C ALA A 767 13.88 51.71 -5.81
N THR A 768 13.46 52.92 -6.16
CA THR A 768 13.26 54.02 -5.24
C THR A 768 11.97 54.74 -5.57
N ALA A 769 11.51 55.63 -4.70
CA ALA A 769 10.38 56.51 -4.98
C ALA A 769 10.80 57.97 -4.93
N GLU A 770 10.69 58.68 -6.08
CA GLU A 770 10.96 60.09 -6.21
C GLU A 770 9.73 60.80 -6.81
N ASP A 771 9.44 62.00 -6.35
CA ASP A 771 8.34 62.86 -6.83
C ASP A 771 6.94 62.17 -6.93
N GLY A 772 6.67 61.17 -6.06
CA GLY A 772 5.38 60.46 -6.03
C GLY A 772 5.21 59.37 -7.09
N ALA A 773 6.31 58.89 -7.68
CA ALA A 773 6.35 57.76 -8.59
C ALA A 773 7.52 56.83 -8.24
N VAL A 774 7.41 55.57 -8.62
CA VAL A 774 8.50 54.57 -8.48
C VAL A 774 9.46 54.72 -9.66
N GLU A 775 10.73 54.91 -9.34
CA GLU A 775 11.81 54.91 -10.33
C GLU A 775 12.68 53.64 -10.19
N LEU A 776 12.96 53.02 -11.32
CA LEU A 776 13.79 51.83 -11.42
C LEU A 776 15.12 52.16 -12.09
N TYR A 777 16.21 51.97 -11.38
CA TYR A 777 17.57 52.10 -11.90
C TYR A 777 18.12 50.70 -12.22
N THR A 778 18.54 50.48 -13.46
CA THR A 778 19.07 49.20 -13.93
C THR A 778 20.54 49.36 -14.33
N LEU A 779 21.38 48.42 -13.89
CA LEU A 779 22.80 48.36 -14.18
C LEU A 779 23.18 47.00 -14.75
#